data_657257825d93cb095fe886bbbcb38fe7
#
_entry.id   657257825d93cb095fe886bbbcb38fe7
#
_cell.length_a   1.000
_cell.length_b   1.000
_cell.length_c   1.000
_cell.angle_alpha   90.00
_cell.angle_beta   90.00
_cell.angle_gamma   90.00
#
_symmetry.space_group_name_H-M   'P 1'
#
loop_
_entity.id
_entity.type
_entity.pdbx_description
1 polymer ?
#
loop_
_entity_poly.entity_id
_entity_poly.type
_entity_poly.pdbx_seq_one_letter_code
_entity_poly.pdbx_strand_id
1 'polypeptide(L)'
;MRLRLYPAKSIFVLPLLCCLAGSLAWSQADYPFRDTNLGDDQRIADLLGRLTLSEKVTLMSNAPKIERLKVAFSGQVEGLHGLALGGPGGWGPRGRQPLPTTTFPQEKGLGNTWDTELLKKIATLEGQEARYYYQNPVFNCGGVVVRAPNADLSRDPRWGRTEESMGEDPYMVGTMVAAFAQGLQGPDPKHWQAASLMKHFLANENEEKRSSSSSDFDERLFREYYSVPFRMGFEQGGSRAVMAAYNSWNGTPMMIHPVLKDVMIKEWGNDGLICTDGGALGLLISDHKTFPDKEKGSAAAVKAGINHFLDKYQDDLTKALKDGLLTEADMDAALKNLLRVYLRLGEMDPAGVDPYAKVGTETGGALPPWEQASSRELVRKATDESIVLLKNENNTLPLDRAKLKTIAVIGPWTNEVLLDWYSGTPPYNVSIMQGIREAVGNGAHVLYSDGSNVEEAKALAHQADVAIVVVGNHPTCNAGWNQCPVPSNGKESVDRKTIALEQEELVKQIFAANPRTIEVLRSSFPYAIVWSQQNLPAIVHMTLNSQEEGHGLADVLFGDYSPAGRLGQTWPTGDAQLLPMMDYNLLHGRTYLYSKDKPLYAFGYGLSYTSFAYESLTLSASKVNADGAVQVTVKVKNTGKRASDEVVQLYVQHLDSKVERPQIELKGFRRVHIEPGAAQSVTMDLKPRDLAYWDTAAHEWHVEKEPLRILAGGSSDRLPVQATLEVDTSGEYKP
;
A
#
# COMPACT_ATOMS: atom_id res chain seq x y z
N MET A 1 -8.74 -72.19 62.66
CA MET A 1 -8.13 -72.52 63.98
C MET A 1 -7.62 -71.20 64.58
N ARG A 2 -8.21 -70.92 65.76
CA ARG A 2 -7.87 -69.90 66.78
C ARG A 2 -7.80 -68.41 66.40
N LEU A 3 -8.88 -67.73 66.83
CA LEU A 3 -8.98 -66.32 67.30
C LEU A 3 -7.84 -65.95 68.25
N ARG A 4 -7.40 -64.67 68.21
CA ARG A 4 -7.08 -63.92 69.42
C ARG A 4 -7.44 -62.46 69.25
N LEU A 5 -8.43 -62.00 70.04
CA LEU A 5 -8.76 -60.62 70.42
C LEU A 5 -7.74 -60.07 71.37
N TYR A 6 -7.35 -58.79 71.28
CA TYR A 6 -6.91 -57.92 72.42
C TYR A 6 -7.21 -56.44 72.11
N PRO A 7 -7.22 -55.55 73.11
CA PRO A 7 -8.32 -54.66 73.36
C PRO A 7 -8.04 -53.18 73.00
N ALA A 8 -9.11 -52.40 73.04
CA ALA A 8 -9.14 -50.97 72.83
C ALA A 8 -8.30 -50.17 73.86
N LYS A 9 -7.48 -49.20 73.39
CA LYS A 9 -6.99 -48.07 74.18
C LYS A 9 -7.44 -46.76 73.58
N SER A 10 -8.20 -46.01 74.38
CA SER A 10 -8.63 -44.65 74.13
C SER A 10 -7.44 -43.74 74.00
N ILE A 11 -7.37 -42.94 72.93
CA ILE A 11 -6.40 -41.86 72.80
C ILE A 11 -7.18 -40.59 72.53
N PHE A 12 -6.92 -39.59 73.41
CA PHE A 12 -7.38 -38.21 73.36
C PHE A 12 -7.10 -37.57 72.00
N VAL A 13 -8.14 -36.95 71.36
CA VAL A 13 -8.00 -36.11 70.17
C VAL A 13 -7.76 -34.68 70.66
N LEU A 14 -6.53 -34.18 70.41
CA LEU A 14 -6.19 -32.77 70.43
C LEU A 14 -6.53 -32.15 69.06
N PRO A 15 -7.25 -31.04 68.94
CA PRO A 15 -7.47 -30.41 67.64
C PRO A 15 -6.20 -29.64 67.21
N LEU A 16 -5.52 -30.15 66.22
CA LEU A 16 -4.45 -29.44 65.53
C LEU A 16 -5.06 -28.40 64.60
N LEU A 17 -4.98 -27.11 64.97
CA LEU A 17 -5.31 -25.98 64.13
C LEU A 17 -4.24 -25.88 63.03
N CYS A 18 -4.47 -26.49 61.86
CA CYS A 18 -3.70 -26.24 60.66
C CYS A 18 -4.05 -24.87 60.12
N CYS A 19 -3.20 -23.88 60.31
CA CYS A 19 -3.18 -22.66 59.49
C CYS A 19 -2.87 -23.06 58.04
N LEU A 20 -3.90 -23.22 57.22
CA LEU A 20 -3.78 -23.20 55.76
C LEU A 20 -3.40 -21.79 55.34
N ALA A 21 -2.10 -21.49 55.27
CA ALA A 21 -1.60 -20.42 54.45
C ALA A 21 -1.85 -20.85 52.99
N GLY A 22 -3.03 -20.56 52.48
CA GLY A 22 -3.32 -20.64 51.06
C GLY A 22 -2.39 -19.67 50.33
N SER A 23 -1.37 -20.21 49.67
CA SER A 23 -0.72 -19.47 48.60
C SER A 23 -1.80 -19.21 47.54
N LEU A 24 -2.38 -18.00 47.57
CA LEU A 24 -3.17 -17.46 46.47
C LEU A 24 -2.25 -17.46 45.25
N ALA A 25 -2.33 -18.55 44.47
CA ALA A 25 -1.84 -18.50 43.10
C ALA A 25 -2.78 -17.50 42.39
N TRP A 26 -2.32 -16.29 42.18
CA TRP A 26 -3.00 -15.27 41.43
C TRP A 26 -3.23 -15.84 40.02
N SER A 27 -4.47 -15.95 39.60
CA SER A 27 -4.80 -16.36 38.28
C SER A 27 -4.37 -15.26 37.29
N GLN A 28 -4.15 -15.62 36.04
CA GLN A 28 -3.68 -14.69 34.98
C GLN A 28 -4.66 -13.50 34.75
N ALA A 29 -5.86 -13.56 35.33
CA ALA A 29 -6.92 -12.55 35.29
C ALA A 29 -6.78 -11.41 36.33
N ASP A 30 -5.78 -11.46 37.20
CA ASP A 30 -5.77 -10.61 38.39
C ASP A 30 -5.08 -9.24 38.26
N TYR A 31 -4.54 -8.91 37.08
CA TYR A 31 -3.99 -7.57 36.86
C TYR A 31 -5.05 -6.65 36.24
N PRO A 32 -5.25 -5.40 36.76
CA PRO A 32 -6.19 -4.44 36.21
C PRO A 32 -5.97 -4.14 34.71
N PHE A 33 -4.75 -4.19 34.21
CA PHE A 33 -4.50 -4.00 32.76
C PHE A 33 -5.13 -5.11 31.87
N ARG A 34 -5.53 -6.25 32.46
CA ARG A 34 -6.25 -7.34 31.75
C ARG A 34 -7.76 -7.29 31.95
N ASP A 35 -8.29 -6.43 32.82
CA ASP A 35 -9.71 -6.29 33.05
C ASP A 35 -10.38 -5.48 31.92
N THR A 36 -11.12 -6.15 31.06
CA THR A 36 -11.84 -5.55 29.92
C THR A 36 -13.03 -4.68 30.29
N ASN A 37 -13.40 -4.62 31.58
CA ASN A 37 -14.40 -3.68 32.10
C ASN A 37 -13.81 -2.30 32.39
N LEU A 38 -12.47 -2.18 32.48
CA LEU A 38 -11.80 -0.91 32.63
C LEU A 38 -11.59 -0.23 31.28
N GLY A 39 -11.58 1.10 31.28
CA GLY A 39 -11.26 1.88 30.09
C GLY A 39 -9.79 1.72 29.66
N ASP A 40 -9.52 1.90 28.37
CA ASP A 40 -8.19 1.73 27.76
C ASP A 40 -7.09 2.48 28.52
N ASP A 41 -7.32 3.76 28.84
CA ASP A 41 -6.34 4.59 29.56
C ASP A 41 -6.05 4.06 30.97
N GLN A 42 -7.03 3.47 31.65
CA GLN A 42 -6.84 2.87 32.98
C GLN A 42 -5.99 1.59 32.88
N ARG A 43 -6.27 0.75 31.89
CA ARG A 43 -5.53 -0.48 31.63
C ARG A 43 -4.08 -0.18 31.27
N ILE A 44 -3.85 0.79 30.38
CA ILE A 44 -2.51 1.23 29.96
C ILE A 44 -1.74 1.83 31.15
N ALA A 45 -2.39 2.68 31.95
CA ALA A 45 -1.76 3.30 33.12
C ALA A 45 -1.37 2.25 34.18
N ASP A 46 -2.19 1.23 34.43
CA ASP A 46 -1.86 0.14 35.35
C ASP A 46 -0.64 -0.65 34.87
N LEU A 47 -0.57 -1.00 33.58
CA LEU A 47 0.60 -1.68 33.03
C LEU A 47 1.87 -0.82 33.12
N LEU A 48 1.80 0.45 32.68
CA LEU A 48 2.94 1.39 32.76
C LEU A 48 3.47 1.55 34.19
N GLY A 49 2.57 1.66 35.20
CA GLY A 49 2.94 1.79 36.59
C GLY A 49 3.59 0.53 37.20
N ARG A 50 3.45 -0.64 36.53
CA ARG A 50 4.10 -1.89 36.95
C ARG A 50 5.46 -2.11 36.32
N LEU A 51 5.78 -1.43 35.23
CA LEU A 51 7.03 -1.60 34.49
C LEU A 51 8.19 -0.92 35.21
N THR A 52 9.32 -1.61 35.27
CA THR A 52 10.60 -0.99 35.60
C THR A 52 11.09 -0.15 34.43
N LEU A 53 11.99 0.79 34.66
CA LEU A 53 12.56 1.62 33.60
C LEU A 53 13.24 0.80 32.50
N SER A 54 13.93 -0.29 32.86
CA SER A 54 14.53 -1.21 31.88
C SER A 54 13.48 -1.94 31.06
N GLU A 55 12.34 -2.32 31.63
CA GLU A 55 11.23 -2.94 30.91
C GLU A 55 10.55 -1.92 29.98
N LYS A 56 10.45 -0.64 30.36
CA LYS A 56 9.96 0.44 29.51
C LYS A 56 10.86 0.62 28.27
N VAL A 57 12.19 0.57 28.45
CA VAL A 57 13.13 0.56 27.32
C VAL A 57 12.90 -0.66 26.43
N THR A 58 12.74 -1.85 27.00
CA THR A 58 12.50 -3.09 26.26
C THR A 58 11.23 -3.03 25.41
N LEU A 59 10.16 -2.38 25.88
CA LEU A 59 8.89 -2.29 25.16
C LEU A 59 8.98 -1.55 23.82
N MET A 60 9.96 -0.68 23.62
CA MET A 60 10.15 0.02 22.34
C MET A 60 10.81 -0.84 21.25
N SER A 61 11.10 -2.13 21.53
CA SER A 61 11.67 -3.06 20.54
C SER A 61 10.60 -3.82 19.76
N ASN A 62 11.03 -4.43 18.66
CA ASN A 62 10.17 -5.32 17.90
C ASN A 62 9.91 -6.62 18.68
N ALA A 63 8.64 -7.05 18.79
CA ALA A 63 8.20 -8.23 19.53
C ALA A 63 8.70 -8.28 21.01
N PRO A 64 8.42 -7.25 21.83
CA PRO A 64 8.92 -7.17 23.18
C PRO A 64 8.23 -8.16 24.12
N LYS A 65 8.99 -8.66 25.11
CA LYS A 65 8.47 -9.59 26.15
C LYS A 65 8.85 -9.09 27.55
N ILE A 66 7.88 -9.10 28.45
CA ILE A 66 8.06 -8.79 29.86
C ILE A 66 7.65 -10.01 30.68
N GLU A 67 8.57 -10.93 30.86
CA GLU A 67 8.33 -12.25 31.45
C GLU A 67 7.69 -12.16 32.85
N ARG A 68 8.13 -11.21 33.70
CA ARG A 68 7.61 -11.00 35.04
C ARG A 68 6.11 -10.71 35.06
N LEU A 69 5.60 -10.00 34.05
CA LEU A 69 4.18 -9.65 33.93
C LEU A 69 3.44 -10.59 32.99
N LYS A 70 4.13 -11.59 32.45
CA LYS A 70 3.60 -12.51 31.41
C LYS A 70 2.96 -11.74 30.25
N VAL A 71 3.62 -10.68 29.81
CA VAL A 71 3.24 -9.87 28.65
C VAL A 71 4.21 -10.17 27.51
N ALA A 72 3.68 -10.46 26.35
CA ALA A 72 4.41 -10.59 25.10
C ALA A 72 3.57 -9.93 24.01
N PHE A 73 4.21 -9.01 23.29
CA PHE A 73 3.55 -8.32 22.19
C PHE A 73 4.09 -8.82 20.86
N SER A 74 3.24 -8.75 19.82
CA SER A 74 3.62 -9.13 18.48
C SER A 74 4.67 -8.19 17.90
N GLY A 75 5.40 -8.71 16.92
CA GLY A 75 6.29 -7.91 16.09
C GLY A 75 5.61 -7.33 14.86
N GLN A 76 6.44 -6.74 14.01
CA GLN A 76 6.06 -6.23 12.71
C GLN A 76 6.41 -7.25 11.62
N VAL A 77 5.65 -7.20 10.50
CA VAL A 77 5.86 -8.00 9.30
C VAL A 77 5.70 -7.12 8.07
N GLU A 78 6.47 -7.38 7.00
CA GLU A 78 6.29 -6.70 5.72
C GLU A 78 5.05 -7.23 5.00
N GLY A 79 4.35 -6.37 4.27
CA GLY A 79 3.15 -6.73 3.54
C GLY A 79 2.59 -5.57 2.74
N LEU A 80 3.04 -5.39 1.49
CA LEU A 80 2.53 -4.36 0.58
C LEU A 80 1.48 -4.93 -0.39
N HIS A 81 1.68 -6.15 -0.83
CA HIS A 81 0.83 -6.85 -1.79
C HIS A 81 0.81 -8.37 -1.50
N GLY A 82 0.57 -8.67 -0.22
CA GLY A 82 0.68 -9.96 0.43
C GLY A 82 1.84 -10.02 1.41
N LEU A 83 1.75 -10.83 2.45
CA LEU A 83 2.77 -10.91 3.49
C LEU A 83 4.12 -11.39 2.95
N ALA A 84 5.20 -10.68 3.30
CA ALA A 84 6.56 -11.06 2.98
C ALA A 84 7.19 -11.87 4.13
N LEU A 85 6.99 -13.18 4.13
CA LEU A 85 7.63 -14.14 5.04
C LEU A 85 8.67 -15.02 4.33
N GLY A 86 9.38 -14.44 3.38
CA GLY A 86 10.38 -15.05 2.52
C GLY A 86 10.67 -14.17 1.33
N GLY A 87 10.62 -14.73 0.13
CA GLY A 87 10.81 -14.02 -1.12
C GLY A 87 12.23 -13.44 -1.32
N PRO A 88 12.42 -12.61 -2.35
CA PRO A 88 13.74 -12.06 -2.68
C PRO A 88 14.36 -11.20 -1.57
N GLY A 89 13.56 -10.47 -0.79
CA GLY A 89 14.03 -9.62 0.31
C GLY A 89 14.48 -10.39 1.55
N GLY A 90 14.15 -11.68 1.65
CA GLY A 90 14.54 -12.52 2.79
C GLY A 90 13.91 -12.10 4.12
N TRP A 91 12.71 -11.51 4.11
CA TRP A 91 12.01 -10.98 5.28
C TRP A 91 11.47 -12.04 6.25
N GLY A 92 11.56 -13.30 5.89
CA GLY A 92 11.09 -14.44 6.71
C GLY A 92 11.91 -14.70 7.96
N PRO A 93 11.46 -15.64 8.81
CA PRO A 93 12.19 -16.05 10.00
C PRO A 93 13.57 -16.59 9.66
N ARG A 94 14.60 -16.05 10.31
CA ARG A 94 15.99 -16.46 10.05
C ARG A 94 16.18 -17.96 10.26
N GLY A 95 16.84 -18.63 9.30
CA GLY A 95 17.15 -20.06 9.37
C GLY A 95 15.95 -20.99 9.08
N ARG A 96 14.80 -20.47 8.67
CA ARG A 96 13.66 -21.24 8.16
C ARG A 96 13.55 -21.12 6.64
N GLN A 97 12.91 -22.10 6.02
CA GLN A 97 12.50 -21.98 4.62
C GLN A 97 11.47 -20.86 4.48
N PRO A 98 11.41 -20.19 3.32
CA PRO A 98 10.33 -19.24 3.02
C PRO A 98 8.95 -19.86 3.25
N LEU A 99 8.06 -19.08 3.85
CA LEU A 99 6.71 -19.53 4.16
C LEU A 99 5.73 -19.06 3.06
N PRO A 100 4.83 -19.93 2.60
CA PRO A 100 3.90 -19.58 1.54
C PRO A 100 2.90 -18.52 2.00
N THR A 101 2.69 -17.49 1.17
CA THR A 101 1.71 -16.44 1.38
C THR A 101 1.06 -16.09 0.05
N THR A 102 -0.17 -15.59 0.09
CA THR A 102 -0.85 -15.12 -1.12
C THR A 102 -0.14 -13.88 -1.66
N THR A 103 0.23 -13.89 -2.96
CA THR A 103 0.91 -12.75 -3.61
C THR A 103 0.04 -12.12 -4.68
N PHE A 104 -0.13 -10.80 -4.58
CA PHE A 104 -0.93 -9.97 -5.46
C PHE A 104 -0.05 -9.18 -6.44
N PRO A 105 -0.64 -8.47 -7.44
CA PRO A 105 0.10 -7.46 -8.20
C PRO A 105 0.75 -6.44 -7.27
N GLN A 106 1.90 -5.89 -7.66
CA GLN A 106 2.56 -4.78 -6.95
C GLN A 106 1.57 -3.68 -6.57
N GLU A 107 1.84 -2.88 -5.53
CA GLU A 107 0.92 -1.80 -5.11
C GLU A 107 0.59 -0.85 -6.28
N LYS A 108 1.54 -0.60 -7.18
CA LYS A 108 1.30 0.13 -8.42
C LYS A 108 0.16 -0.49 -9.26
N GLY A 109 0.13 -1.81 -9.39
CA GLY A 109 -0.95 -2.54 -10.06
C GLY A 109 -2.26 -2.47 -9.27
N LEU A 110 -2.19 -2.62 -7.95
CA LEU A 110 -3.36 -2.48 -7.10
C LEU A 110 -3.98 -1.07 -7.21
N GLY A 111 -3.14 -0.03 -7.29
CA GLY A 111 -3.57 1.34 -7.58
C GLY A 111 -4.31 1.46 -8.92
N ASN A 112 -3.85 0.77 -9.98
CA ASN A 112 -4.51 0.77 -11.28
C ASN A 112 -5.92 0.15 -11.27
N THR A 113 -6.31 -0.59 -10.23
CA THR A 113 -7.67 -1.15 -10.10
C THR A 113 -8.72 -0.08 -9.83
N TRP A 114 -8.38 0.99 -9.12
CA TRP A 114 -9.31 2.00 -8.62
C TRP A 114 -10.52 1.38 -7.90
N ASP A 115 -10.32 0.21 -7.27
CA ASP A 115 -11.35 -0.55 -6.54
C ASP A 115 -11.02 -0.65 -5.05
N THR A 116 -11.63 0.22 -4.26
CA THR A 116 -11.45 0.27 -2.80
C THR A 116 -11.98 -1.00 -2.10
N GLU A 117 -13.06 -1.59 -2.62
CA GLU A 117 -13.64 -2.82 -2.05
C GLU A 117 -12.75 -4.04 -2.30
N LEU A 118 -12.11 -4.09 -3.47
CA LEU A 118 -11.11 -5.12 -3.77
C LEU A 118 -9.91 -4.99 -2.84
N LEU A 119 -9.34 -3.78 -2.67
CA LEU A 119 -8.23 -3.55 -1.75
C LEU A 119 -8.56 -3.94 -0.32
N LYS A 120 -9.75 -3.60 0.14
CA LYS A 120 -10.22 -3.98 1.47
C LYS A 120 -10.23 -5.50 1.66
N LYS A 121 -10.68 -6.25 0.64
CA LYS A 121 -10.67 -7.73 0.67
C LYS A 121 -9.27 -8.30 0.66
N ILE A 122 -8.36 -7.73 -0.14
CA ILE A 122 -6.94 -8.11 -0.20
C ILE A 122 -6.30 -7.93 1.18
N ALA A 123 -6.44 -6.75 1.76
CA ALA A 123 -5.89 -6.43 3.08
C ALA A 123 -6.52 -7.27 4.21
N THR A 124 -7.81 -7.64 4.09
CA THR A 124 -8.47 -8.56 5.04
C THR A 124 -7.85 -9.95 4.99
N LEU A 125 -7.57 -10.48 3.80
CA LEU A 125 -6.88 -11.76 3.65
C LEU A 125 -5.45 -11.69 4.22
N GLU A 126 -4.75 -10.61 3.95
CA GLU A 126 -3.39 -10.39 4.44
C GLU A 126 -3.33 -10.32 5.97
N GLY A 127 -4.27 -9.59 6.60
CA GLY A 127 -4.41 -9.57 8.05
C GLY A 127 -4.75 -10.94 8.63
N GLN A 128 -5.55 -11.75 7.91
CA GLN A 128 -5.85 -13.13 8.30
C GLN A 128 -4.61 -14.03 8.21
N GLU A 129 -3.79 -13.88 7.18
CA GLU A 129 -2.52 -14.61 7.05
C GLU A 129 -1.53 -14.20 8.16
N ALA A 130 -1.46 -12.90 8.50
CA ALA A 130 -0.62 -12.40 9.58
C ALA A 130 -1.00 -13.04 10.93
N ARG A 131 -2.29 -13.05 11.27
CA ARG A 131 -2.80 -13.75 12.45
C ARG A 131 -2.53 -15.23 12.41
N TYR A 132 -2.73 -15.89 11.26
CA TYR A 132 -2.48 -17.31 11.11
C TYR A 132 -1.04 -17.67 11.44
N TYR A 133 -0.05 -16.99 10.86
CA TYR A 133 1.35 -17.26 11.10
C TYR A 133 1.80 -16.94 12.52
N TYR A 134 1.29 -15.84 13.07
CA TYR A 134 1.63 -15.40 14.42
C TYR A 134 1.09 -16.36 15.49
N GLN A 135 -0.17 -16.78 15.38
CA GLN A 135 -0.87 -17.55 16.40
C GLN A 135 -0.71 -19.07 16.26
N ASN A 136 -0.41 -19.57 15.06
CA ASN A 136 -0.28 -21.01 14.82
C ASN A 136 0.93 -21.58 15.57
N PRO A 137 0.73 -22.61 16.42
CA PRO A 137 1.81 -23.17 17.25
C PRO A 137 2.96 -23.82 16.47
N VAL A 138 2.73 -24.20 15.20
CA VAL A 138 3.78 -24.78 14.33
C VAL A 138 4.66 -23.68 13.76
N PHE A 139 4.06 -22.56 13.32
CA PHE A 139 4.80 -21.46 12.71
C PHE A 139 5.30 -20.47 13.78
N ASN A 140 4.40 -19.90 14.57
CA ASN A 140 4.67 -18.94 15.64
C ASN A 140 5.73 -17.89 15.23
N CYS A 141 5.45 -17.16 14.16
CA CYS A 141 6.38 -16.22 13.56
C CYS A 141 5.65 -15.03 12.90
N GLY A 142 6.43 -14.04 12.42
CA GLY A 142 5.89 -12.80 11.91
C GLY A 142 5.37 -11.91 13.03
N GLY A 143 4.28 -11.22 12.76
CA GLY A 143 3.61 -10.32 13.70
C GLY A 143 2.28 -9.86 13.12
N VAL A 144 1.50 -9.15 13.92
CA VAL A 144 0.21 -8.59 13.52
C VAL A 144 0.22 -7.06 13.39
N VAL A 145 1.41 -6.46 13.35
CA VAL A 145 1.62 -5.09 12.86
C VAL A 145 2.18 -5.20 11.44
N VAL A 146 1.36 -4.96 10.43
CA VAL A 146 1.72 -5.11 9.03
C VAL A 146 2.22 -3.76 8.50
N ARG A 147 3.43 -3.73 7.93
CA ARG A 147 4.08 -2.53 7.36
C ARG A 147 3.50 -2.21 5.98
N ALA A 148 2.23 -1.88 5.99
CA ALA A 148 1.43 -1.55 4.82
C ALA A 148 0.21 -0.69 5.21
N PRO A 149 -0.37 0.05 4.22
CA PRO A 149 0.12 0.26 2.86
C PRO A 149 1.26 1.28 2.77
N ASN A 150 1.92 1.36 1.61
CA ASN A 150 2.77 2.49 1.29
C ASN A 150 1.87 3.70 0.92
N ALA A 151 2.11 4.84 1.54
CA ALA A 151 1.36 6.09 1.36
C ALA A 151 2.19 7.19 0.67
N ASP A 152 3.40 6.85 0.16
CA ASP A 152 4.20 7.75 -0.66
C ASP A 152 3.58 7.94 -2.05
N LEU A 153 3.85 9.09 -2.68
CA LEU A 153 3.26 9.48 -3.96
C LEU A 153 4.27 9.31 -5.11
N SER A 154 3.87 8.65 -6.19
CA SER A 154 4.70 8.46 -7.39
C SER A 154 4.82 9.76 -8.21
N ARG A 155 5.32 10.86 -7.61
CA ARG A 155 5.43 12.18 -8.25
C ARG A 155 6.45 12.23 -9.40
N ASP A 156 7.42 11.32 -9.42
CA ASP A 156 8.45 11.23 -10.45
C ASP A 156 8.55 9.78 -10.97
N PRO A 157 8.45 9.54 -12.29
CA PRO A 157 8.47 8.19 -12.86
C PRO A 157 9.85 7.52 -12.75
N ARG A 158 10.89 8.24 -12.30
CA ARG A 158 12.23 7.68 -12.08
C ARG A 158 12.44 7.13 -10.69
N TRP A 159 11.56 7.41 -9.74
CA TRP A 159 11.71 6.91 -8.37
C TRP A 159 11.77 5.38 -8.34
N GLY A 160 12.84 4.84 -7.74
CA GLY A 160 13.13 3.40 -7.76
C GLY A 160 12.08 2.53 -7.06
N ARG A 161 11.35 3.08 -6.06
CA ARG A 161 10.26 2.40 -5.33
C ARG A 161 8.86 2.74 -5.85
N THR A 162 8.74 3.22 -7.07
CA THR A 162 7.43 3.49 -7.71
C THR A 162 6.50 2.27 -7.66
N GLU A 163 7.05 1.07 -7.67
CA GLU A 163 6.32 -0.20 -7.56
C GLU A 163 5.52 -0.34 -6.28
N GLU A 164 5.97 0.30 -5.19
CA GLU A 164 5.35 0.27 -3.87
C GLU A 164 4.28 1.35 -3.69
N SER A 165 4.08 2.23 -4.68
CA SER A 165 3.13 3.34 -4.59
C SER A 165 1.93 3.12 -5.50
N MET A 166 0.73 3.38 -4.99
CA MET A 166 -0.52 3.24 -5.74
C MET A 166 -0.68 4.29 -6.85
N GLY A 167 -0.07 5.49 -6.71
CA GLY A 167 -0.21 6.54 -7.71
C GLY A 167 0.42 7.87 -7.36
N GLU A 168 0.15 8.89 -8.20
CA GLU A 168 0.66 10.25 -8.03
C GLU A 168 -0.36 11.21 -7.40
N ASP A 169 -1.64 10.84 -7.37
CA ASP A 169 -2.70 11.72 -6.89
C ASP A 169 -2.98 11.50 -5.39
N PRO A 170 -2.97 12.56 -4.57
CA PRO A 170 -3.10 12.45 -3.13
C PRO A 170 -4.48 11.97 -2.68
N TYR A 171 -5.57 12.33 -3.39
CA TYR A 171 -6.92 11.89 -3.05
C TYR A 171 -7.13 10.42 -3.42
N MET A 172 -6.69 10.00 -4.61
CA MET A 172 -6.77 8.60 -5.05
C MET A 172 -5.97 7.69 -4.10
N VAL A 173 -4.69 8.01 -3.87
CA VAL A 173 -3.82 7.21 -2.99
C VAL A 173 -4.38 7.21 -1.57
N GLY A 174 -4.80 8.36 -1.03
CA GLY A 174 -5.39 8.45 0.30
C GLY A 174 -6.66 7.62 0.47
N THR A 175 -7.54 7.58 -0.55
CA THR A 175 -8.76 6.76 -0.55
C THR A 175 -8.42 5.26 -0.57
N MET A 176 -7.44 4.86 -1.37
CA MET A 176 -6.99 3.47 -1.46
C MET A 176 -6.26 3.03 -0.17
N VAL A 177 -5.40 3.88 0.39
CA VAL A 177 -4.72 3.69 1.68
C VAL A 177 -5.75 3.49 2.81
N ALA A 178 -6.79 4.33 2.85
CA ALA A 178 -7.85 4.20 3.86
C ALA A 178 -8.59 2.86 3.75
N ALA A 179 -8.90 2.43 2.52
CA ALA A 179 -9.56 1.14 2.28
C ALA A 179 -8.67 -0.05 2.69
N PHE A 180 -7.38 0.01 2.39
CA PHE A 180 -6.42 -1.02 2.78
C PHE A 180 -6.28 -1.11 4.30
N ALA A 181 -6.14 0.02 4.98
CA ALA A 181 -6.07 0.07 6.45
C ALA A 181 -7.32 -0.52 7.11
N GLN A 182 -8.52 -0.18 6.60
CA GLN A 182 -9.78 -0.78 7.07
C GLN A 182 -9.81 -2.29 6.90
N GLY A 183 -9.29 -2.80 5.77
CA GLY A 183 -9.22 -4.23 5.49
C GLY A 183 -8.32 -4.98 6.47
N LEU A 184 -7.11 -4.47 6.70
CA LEU A 184 -6.16 -5.05 7.66
C LEU A 184 -6.72 -5.09 9.08
N GLN A 185 -7.33 -3.98 9.52
CA GLN A 185 -7.85 -3.86 10.88
C GLN A 185 -9.11 -4.71 11.11
N GLY A 186 -9.86 -5.02 10.06
CA GLY A 186 -11.09 -5.80 10.15
C GLY A 186 -12.28 -5.00 10.70
N PRO A 187 -13.46 -5.62 10.80
CA PRO A 187 -14.73 -4.94 11.10
C PRO A 187 -15.01 -4.76 12.59
N ASP A 188 -14.26 -5.37 13.50
CA ASP A 188 -14.53 -5.25 14.94
C ASP A 188 -14.17 -3.85 15.43
N PRO A 189 -15.07 -3.14 16.15
CA PRO A 189 -14.82 -1.77 16.56
C PRO A 189 -13.80 -1.61 17.70
N LYS A 190 -13.49 -2.70 18.43
CA LYS A 190 -12.60 -2.70 19.60
C LYS A 190 -11.28 -3.40 19.34
N HIS A 191 -11.31 -4.46 18.53
CA HIS A 191 -10.15 -5.32 18.29
C HIS A 191 -9.78 -5.29 16.81
N TRP A 192 -8.51 -5.14 16.53
CA TRP A 192 -7.99 -5.21 15.18
C TRP A 192 -7.52 -6.62 14.84
N GLN A 193 -7.83 -7.06 13.63
CA GLN A 193 -7.26 -8.27 13.06
C GLN A 193 -5.74 -8.15 12.89
N ALA A 194 -5.29 -7.05 12.33
CA ALA A 194 -3.89 -6.63 12.26
C ALA A 194 -3.82 -5.10 12.29
N ALA A 195 -2.74 -4.52 12.78
CA ALA A 195 -2.53 -3.08 12.72
C ALA A 195 -1.92 -2.69 11.36
N SER A 196 -2.50 -1.69 10.70
CA SER A 196 -1.95 -1.08 9.50
C SER A 196 -0.88 -0.07 9.87
N LEU A 197 0.38 -0.30 9.43
CA LEU A 197 1.50 0.61 9.63
C LEU A 197 1.85 1.27 8.30
N MET A 198 1.36 2.48 8.09
CA MET A 198 1.61 3.25 6.87
C MET A 198 3.07 3.70 6.77
N LYS A 199 3.62 3.76 5.57
CA LYS A 199 5.01 4.15 5.32
C LYS A 199 5.15 4.90 3.98
N HIS A 200 6.17 5.74 3.81
CA HIS A 200 7.17 6.21 4.78
C HIS A 200 6.91 7.71 5.03
N PHE A 201 6.59 8.08 6.23
CA PHE A 201 6.30 9.48 6.54
C PHE A 201 7.58 10.27 6.71
N LEU A 202 7.95 11.20 5.81
CA LEU A 202 7.17 11.84 4.77
C LEU A 202 8.07 12.09 3.54
N ALA A 203 7.46 12.06 2.33
CA ALA A 203 8.09 12.49 1.08
C ALA A 203 9.43 11.81 0.78
N ASN A 204 9.49 10.48 0.94
CA ASN A 204 10.66 9.64 0.69
C ASN A 204 10.65 9.09 -0.74
N GLU A 205 10.64 9.99 -1.75
CA GLU A 205 10.37 9.66 -3.14
C GLU A 205 11.60 9.83 -4.04
N ASN A 206 12.76 9.47 -3.51
CA ASN A 206 14.04 9.30 -4.21
C ASN A 206 14.89 8.25 -3.50
N GLU A 207 15.65 7.47 -4.26
CA GLU A 207 16.53 6.45 -3.70
C GLU A 207 17.97 6.94 -3.58
N GLU A 208 18.43 7.73 -4.55
CA GLU A 208 19.77 8.27 -4.49
C GLU A 208 19.95 9.21 -3.29
N LYS A 209 20.88 8.85 -2.39
CA LYS A 209 21.17 9.59 -1.15
C LYS A 209 19.97 9.77 -0.22
N ARG A 210 18.95 8.89 -0.29
CA ARG A 210 17.74 8.99 0.55
C ARG A 210 18.05 9.09 2.04
N SER A 211 19.15 8.51 2.51
CA SER A 211 19.61 8.54 3.90
C SER A 211 20.16 9.90 4.36
N SER A 212 20.38 10.85 3.43
CA SER A 212 20.93 12.18 3.73
C SER A 212 20.28 13.31 2.93
N SER A 213 19.39 12.99 2.00
CA SER A 213 18.70 13.99 1.19
C SER A 213 17.66 14.78 2.00
N SER A 214 17.34 15.98 1.53
CA SER A 214 16.24 16.79 2.04
C SER A 214 15.20 16.98 0.96
N SER A 215 13.95 16.67 1.28
CA SER A 215 12.78 16.95 0.46
C SER A 215 12.28 18.33 0.85
N ASP A 216 12.57 19.34 0.01
CA ASP A 216 12.34 20.74 0.35
C ASP A 216 11.05 21.27 -0.32
N PHE A 217 10.09 21.66 0.46
CA PHE A 217 8.81 22.25 0.05
C PHE A 217 8.14 22.96 1.22
N ASP A 218 7.18 23.83 0.92
CA ASP A 218 6.49 24.64 1.91
C ASP A 218 5.41 23.85 2.70
N GLU A 219 4.86 24.47 3.74
CA GLU A 219 3.80 23.87 4.56
C GLU A 219 2.52 23.64 3.74
N ARG A 220 2.26 24.45 2.71
CA ARG A 220 1.09 24.27 1.86
C ARG A 220 1.17 22.92 1.11
N LEU A 221 2.28 22.61 0.44
CA LEU A 221 2.48 21.32 -0.22
C LEU A 221 2.50 20.16 0.77
N PHE A 222 3.03 20.38 1.99
CA PHE A 222 2.89 19.40 3.06
C PHE A 222 1.41 19.04 3.28
N ARG A 223 0.55 20.04 3.46
CA ARG A 223 -0.87 19.91 3.82
C ARG A 223 -1.75 19.43 2.68
N GLU A 224 -1.49 19.91 1.46
CA GLU A 224 -2.36 19.69 0.30
C GLU A 224 -1.93 18.50 -0.55
N TYR A 225 -0.69 18.01 -0.40
CA TYR A 225 -0.16 16.93 -1.24
C TYR A 225 0.51 15.82 -0.43
N TYR A 226 1.72 16.04 0.09
CA TYR A 226 2.57 14.95 0.61
C TYR A 226 1.98 14.24 1.83
N SER A 227 1.26 14.92 2.70
CA SER A 227 0.68 14.32 3.90
C SER A 227 -0.74 13.79 3.73
N VAL A 228 -1.41 14.10 2.62
CA VAL A 228 -2.84 13.75 2.41
C VAL A 228 -3.11 12.25 2.52
N PRO A 229 -2.33 11.34 1.88
CA PRO A 229 -2.59 9.91 2.01
C PRO A 229 -2.47 9.40 3.46
N PHE A 230 -1.50 9.90 4.20
CA PHE A 230 -1.34 9.57 5.62
C PHE A 230 -2.50 10.09 6.46
N ARG A 231 -2.88 11.35 6.29
CA ARG A 231 -4.03 11.94 6.99
C ARG A 231 -5.32 11.17 6.72
N MET A 232 -5.61 10.86 5.47
CA MET A 232 -6.78 10.05 5.11
C MET A 232 -6.71 8.64 5.68
N GLY A 233 -5.54 8.02 5.71
CA GLY A 233 -5.30 6.74 6.36
C GLY A 233 -5.60 6.76 7.86
N PHE A 234 -5.29 7.86 8.56
CA PHE A 234 -5.67 8.06 9.96
C PHE A 234 -7.17 8.36 10.12
N GLU A 235 -7.69 9.37 9.42
CA GLU A 235 -9.05 9.89 9.60
C GLU A 235 -10.13 8.94 9.07
N GLN A 236 -9.91 8.36 7.90
CA GLN A 236 -10.87 7.54 7.18
C GLN A 236 -10.55 6.04 7.32
N GLY A 237 -9.27 5.68 7.27
CA GLY A 237 -8.79 4.31 7.39
C GLY A 237 -8.76 3.80 8.84
N GLY A 238 -8.71 4.70 9.81
CA GLY A 238 -8.60 4.34 11.22
C GLY A 238 -7.23 3.79 11.63
N SER A 239 -6.22 3.86 10.75
CA SER A 239 -4.84 3.50 11.12
C SER A 239 -4.35 4.32 12.30
N ARG A 240 -3.47 3.71 13.12
CA ARG A 240 -2.78 4.38 14.23
C ARG A 240 -1.31 3.96 14.29
N ALA A 241 -0.75 3.56 13.15
CA ALA A 241 0.67 3.23 13.09
C ALA A 241 1.31 3.82 11.83
N VAL A 242 2.54 4.32 11.97
CA VAL A 242 3.29 4.93 10.88
C VAL A 242 4.80 4.73 11.06
N MET A 243 5.52 4.66 9.95
CA MET A 243 6.99 4.60 9.91
C MET A 243 7.53 5.95 9.45
N ALA A 244 8.43 6.55 10.24
CA ALA A 244 9.15 7.77 9.87
C ALA A 244 10.21 7.46 8.80
N ALA A 245 10.28 8.29 7.77
CA ALA A 245 11.15 8.10 6.62
C ALA A 245 12.64 8.36 6.92
N TYR A 246 13.52 7.93 5.99
CA TYR A 246 14.97 8.14 6.10
C TYR A 246 15.41 9.58 5.85
N ASN A 247 14.77 10.29 4.93
CA ASN A 247 15.14 11.63 4.47
C ASN A 247 14.87 12.72 5.49
N SER A 248 15.30 13.93 5.18
CA SER A 248 14.91 15.16 5.87
C SER A 248 13.75 15.85 5.13
N TRP A 249 12.96 16.62 5.84
CA TRP A 249 12.10 17.65 5.30
C TRP A 249 12.62 19.01 5.73
N ASN A 250 12.92 19.90 4.75
CA ASN A 250 13.49 21.21 4.99
C ASN A 250 14.70 21.18 5.94
N GLY A 251 15.61 20.20 5.71
CA GLY A 251 16.86 20.04 6.45
C GLY A 251 16.75 19.32 7.80
N THR A 252 15.54 19.03 8.30
CA THR A 252 15.36 18.29 9.54
C THR A 252 15.02 16.81 9.26
N PRO A 253 15.82 15.84 9.77
CA PRO A 253 15.53 14.42 9.59
C PRO A 253 14.15 14.03 10.11
N MET A 254 13.41 13.21 9.35
CA MET A 254 12.03 12.87 9.69
C MET A 254 11.88 12.19 11.05
N MET A 255 12.84 11.36 11.47
CA MET A 255 12.83 10.72 12.79
C MET A 255 12.77 11.67 13.99
N ILE A 256 13.19 12.93 13.81
CA ILE A 256 13.23 13.94 14.86
C ILE A 256 12.44 15.20 14.48
N HIS A 257 11.70 15.13 13.37
CA HIS A 257 10.98 16.29 12.87
C HIS A 257 9.82 16.65 13.79
N PRO A 258 9.65 17.94 14.18
CA PRO A 258 8.55 18.40 15.04
C PRO A 258 7.15 18.01 14.53
N VAL A 259 6.97 17.87 13.21
CA VAL A 259 5.70 17.48 12.57
C VAL A 259 5.12 16.17 13.11
N LEU A 260 5.95 15.23 13.56
CA LEU A 260 5.49 13.98 14.18
C LEU A 260 4.68 14.24 15.44
N LYS A 261 5.13 15.20 16.26
CA LYS A 261 4.45 15.56 17.50
C LYS A 261 3.37 16.62 17.29
N ASP A 262 3.69 17.68 16.55
CA ASP A 262 2.84 18.85 16.49
C ASP A 262 1.66 18.68 15.53
N VAL A 263 1.86 17.99 14.42
CA VAL A 263 0.77 17.70 13.46
C VAL A 263 0.21 16.30 13.69
N MET A 264 1.02 15.26 13.56
CA MET A 264 0.51 13.89 13.57
C MET A 264 -0.12 13.50 14.92
N ILE A 265 0.53 13.79 16.06
CA ILE A 265 0.00 13.43 17.37
C ILE A 265 -1.05 14.45 17.85
N LYS A 266 -0.75 15.74 17.81
CA LYS A 266 -1.62 16.74 18.45
C LYS A 266 -2.79 17.15 17.55
N GLU A 267 -2.56 17.34 16.26
CA GLU A 267 -3.58 17.84 15.34
C GLU A 267 -4.43 16.68 14.77
N TRP A 268 -3.79 15.63 14.22
CA TRP A 268 -4.51 14.47 13.67
C TRP A 268 -4.91 13.44 14.72
N GLY A 269 -4.47 13.62 15.97
CA GLY A 269 -4.82 12.76 17.08
C GLY A 269 -4.27 11.33 16.97
N ASN A 270 -3.09 11.15 16.33
CA ASN A 270 -2.46 9.83 16.32
C ASN A 270 -2.04 9.41 17.73
N ASP A 271 -2.80 8.51 18.30
CA ASP A 271 -2.60 7.96 19.63
C ASP A 271 -1.95 6.56 19.60
N GLY A 272 -1.14 6.28 18.58
CA GLY A 272 -0.62 4.95 18.32
C GLY A 272 0.90 4.87 18.13
N LEU A 273 1.32 3.97 17.26
CA LEU A 273 2.70 3.60 17.00
C LEU A 273 3.36 4.55 16.00
N ILE A 274 4.53 5.07 16.33
CA ILE A 274 5.43 5.75 15.40
C ILE A 274 6.79 5.05 15.47
N CYS A 275 7.18 4.34 14.40
CA CYS A 275 8.44 3.62 14.40
C CYS A 275 9.51 4.31 13.53
N THR A 276 10.77 3.93 13.78
CA THR A 276 11.86 4.20 12.86
C THR A 276 11.76 3.29 11.65
N ASP A 277 12.30 3.70 10.52
CA ASP A 277 12.69 2.77 9.47
C ASP A 277 13.97 1.99 9.87
N GLY A 278 14.28 0.91 9.16
CA GLY A 278 15.39 0.02 9.54
C GLY A 278 16.77 0.68 9.43
N GLY A 279 17.48 0.81 10.56
CA GLY A 279 18.79 1.45 10.61
C GLY A 279 18.77 2.97 10.72
N ALA A 280 17.60 3.62 10.71
CA ALA A 280 17.47 5.08 10.64
C ALA A 280 18.09 5.83 11.82
N LEU A 281 18.10 5.25 13.03
CA LEU A 281 18.79 5.86 14.17
C LEU A 281 20.29 6.04 13.91
N GLY A 282 20.92 5.10 13.22
CA GLY A 282 22.33 5.21 12.82
C GLY A 282 22.58 6.36 11.85
N LEU A 283 21.64 6.62 10.95
CA LEU A 283 21.74 7.65 9.91
C LEU A 283 21.74 9.07 10.49
N LEU A 284 21.13 9.32 11.64
CA LEU A 284 21.23 10.61 12.36
C LEU A 284 22.66 11.00 12.67
N ILE A 285 23.56 10.01 12.84
CA ILE A 285 24.97 10.19 13.17
C ILE A 285 25.85 10.13 11.93
N SER A 286 25.70 9.08 11.10
CA SER A 286 26.60 8.80 9.97
C SER A 286 26.32 9.69 8.75
N ASP A 287 25.06 9.91 8.39
CA ASP A 287 24.63 10.51 7.14
C ASP A 287 24.11 11.94 7.34
N HIS A 288 23.13 12.13 8.19
CA HIS A 288 22.59 13.46 8.53
C HIS A 288 23.55 14.29 9.40
N LYS A 289 24.42 13.62 10.18
CA LYS A 289 25.37 14.27 11.09
C LYS A 289 24.73 15.26 12.07
N THR A 290 23.48 14.96 12.47
CA THR A 290 22.69 15.83 13.35
C THR A 290 23.11 15.69 14.81
N PHE A 291 23.56 14.50 15.22
CA PHE A 291 24.03 14.23 16.57
C PHE A 291 25.42 13.59 16.57
N PRO A 292 26.20 13.79 17.65
CA PRO A 292 27.53 13.19 17.76
C PRO A 292 27.48 11.68 18.06
N ASP A 293 26.39 11.19 18.63
CA ASP A 293 26.21 9.82 19.10
C ASP A 293 24.73 9.40 19.10
N LYS A 294 24.49 8.10 19.19
CA LYS A 294 23.13 7.51 19.22
C LYS A 294 22.38 7.80 20.52
N GLU A 295 23.07 8.07 21.62
CA GLU A 295 22.45 8.43 22.88
C GLU A 295 21.57 9.69 22.72
N LYS A 296 22.16 10.77 22.19
CA LYS A 296 21.44 12.02 21.91
C LYS A 296 20.40 11.87 20.82
N GLY A 297 20.74 11.08 19.77
CA GLY A 297 19.82 10.78 18.67
C GLY A 297 18.56 10.05 19.14
N SER A 298 18.69 9.01 19.96
CA SER A 298 17.55 8.24 20.49
C SER A 298 16.69 9.07 21.43
N ALA A 299 17.31 9.91 22.29
CA ALA A 299 16.59 10.82 23.16
C ALA A 299 15.76 11.85 22.36
N ALA A 300 16.34 12.43 21.32
CA ALA A 300 15.63 13.35 20.43
C ALA A 300 14.48 12.67 19.68
N ALA A 301 14.67 11.45 19.19
CA ALA A 301 13.64 10.67 18.51
C ALA A 301 12.43 10.39 19.42
N VAL A 302 12.66 9.95 20.67
CA VAL A 302 11.57 9.74 21.65
C VAL A 302 10.82 11.05 21.94
N LYS A 303 11.53 12.17 22.10
CA LYS A 303 10.92 13.48 22.32
C LYS A 303 10.11 13.99 21.12
N ALA A 304 10.48 13.59 19.92
CA ALA A 304 9.73 13.87 18.69
C ALA A 304 8.46 13.01 18.52
N GLY A 305 8.36 11.89 19.27
CA GLY A 305 7.19 11.01 19.23
C GLY A 305 7.48 9.57 18.84
N ILE A 306 8.71 9.23 18.43
CA ILE A 306 9.09 7.84 18.14
C ILE A 306 8.92 7.00 19.41
N ASN A 307 8.20 5.89 19.30
CA ASN A 307 7.92 4.98 20.40
C ASN A 307 8.23 3.51 20.08
N HIS A 308 8.76 3.25 18.88
CA HIS A 308 9.16 1.92 18.45
C HIS A 308 10.41 2.01 17.55
N PHE A 309 11.43 1.19 17.84
CA PHE A 309 12.68 1.20 17.09
C PHE A 309 12.90 -0.11 16.35
N LEU A 310 13.24 -0.02 15.05
CA LEU A 310 13.75 -1.14 14.26
C LEU A 310 15.28 -1.23 14.30
N ASP A 311 15.90 -0.43 15.13
CA ASP A 311 17.33 -0.31 15.37
C ASP A 311 17.78 -1.05 16.64
N LYS A 312 19.10 -1.12 16.84
CA LYS A 312 19.70 -1.38 18.15
C LYS A 312 19.80 -0.05 18.89
N TYR A 313 19.09 0.11 19.98
CA TYR A 313 18.90 1.38 20.69
C TYR A 313 18.96 1.25 22.21
N GLN A 314 18.81 0.04 22.77
CA GLN A 314 18.54 -0.16 24.23
C GLN A 314 19.64 0.42 25.09
N ASP A 315 20.92 0.19 24.76
CA ASP A 315 22.06 0.69 25.52
C ASP A 315 22.12 2.23 25.44
N ASP A 316 21.92 2.79 24.25
CA ASP A 316 21.94 4.23 24.00
C ASP A 316 20.80 4.94 24.75
N LEU A 317 19.59 4.39 24.72
CA LEU A 317 18.42 4.94 25.41
C LEU A 317 18.55 4.82 26.92
N THR A 318 19.08 3.68 27.44
CA THR A 318 19.38 3.49 28.85
C THR A 318 20.39 4.53 29.34
N LYS A 319 21.42 4.81 28.55
CA LYS A 319 22.40 5.84 28.84
C LYS A 319 21.78 7.23 28.84
N ALA A 320 20.93 7.55 27.86
CA ALA A 320 20.23 8.83 27.78
C ALA A 320 19.33 9.10 29.01
N LEU A 321 18.67 8.06 29.53
CA LEU A 321 17.90 8.15 30.77
C LEU A 321 18.80 8.40 31.98
N LYS A 322 19.93 7.69 32.08
CA LYS A 322 20.90 7.86 33.17
C LYS A 322 21.52 9.26 33.20
N ASP A 323 21.83 9.80 32.01
CA ASP A 323 22.47 11.10 31.85
C ASP A 323 21.47 12.28 31.86
N GLY A 324 20.15 11.98 32.08
CA GLY A 324 19.09 12.97 32.21
C GLY A 324 18.66 13.63 30.90
N LEU A 325 19.03 13.05 29.73
CA LEU A 325 18.55 13.51 28.45
C LEU A 325 17.08 13.15 28.20
N LEU A 326 16.59 12.10 28.85
CA LEU A 326 15.19 11.68 28.92
C LEU A 326 14.78 11.47 30.36
N THR A 327 13.48 11.63 30.63
CA THR A 327 12.85 11.30 31.89
C THR A 327 11.96 10.06 31.75
N GLU A 328 11.60 9.43 32.86
CA GLU A 328 10.61 8.35 32.86
C GLU A 328 9.25 8.83 32.33
N ALA A 329 8.88 10.09 32.60
CA ALA A 329 7.65 10.69 32.05
C ALA A 329 7.66 10.82 30.53
N ASP A 330 8.83 11.10 29.90
CA ASP A 330 8.95 11.09 28.43
C ASP A 330 8.71 9.68 27.88
N MET A 331 9.24 8.65 28.56
CA MET A 331 9.03 7.25 28.20
C MET A 331 7.56 6.85 28.33
N ASP A 332 6.91 7.22 29.45
CA ASP A 332 5.50 6.90 29.69
C ASP A 332 4.58 7.56 28.64
N ALA A 333 4.85 8.81 28.27
CA ALA A 333 4.11 9.51 27.25
C ALA A 333 4.21 8.82 25.88
N ALA A 334 5.40 8.37 25.50
CA ALA A 334 5.62 7.64 24.24
C ALA A 334 4.98 6.24 24.28
N LEU A 335 5.20 5.49 25.37
CA LEU A 335 4.70 4.12 25.51
C LEU A 335 3.18 4.04 25.65
N LYS A 336 2.52 5.06 26.21
CA LYS A 336 1.06 5.12 26.28
C LYS A 336 0.42 4.90 24.90
N ASN A 337 0.95 5.57 23.89
CA ASN A 337 0.45 5.47 22.52
C ASN A 337 0.77 4.09 21.90
N LEU A 338 1.97 3.59 22.08
CA LEU A 338 2.36 2.25 21.62
C LEU A 338 1.46 1.16 22.22
N LEU A 339 1.26 1.18 23.53
CA LEU A 339 0.44 0.18 24.25
C LEU A 339 -1.02 0.19 23.80
N ARG A 340 -1.53 1.32 23.31
CA ARG A 340 -2.88 1.40 22.77
C ARG A 340 -3.06 0.57 21.48
N VAL A 341 -2.02 0.49 20.66
CA VAL A 341 -2.03 -0.40 19.48
C VAL A 341 -2.10 -1.86 19.92
N TYR A 342 -1.25 -2.27 20.87
CA TYR A 342 -1.26 -3.64 21.39
C TYR A 342 -2.57 -4.00 22.11
N LEU A 343 -3.20 -3.02 22.76
CA LEU A 343 -4.50 -3.20 23.38
C LEU A 343 -5.58 -3.47 22.31
N ARG A 344 -5.60 -2.68 21.24
CA ARG A 344 -6.52 -2.88 20.09
C ARG A 344 -6.27 -4.20 19.35
N LEU A 345 -5.05 -4.73 19.37
CA LEU A 345 -4.73 -6.06 18.86
C LEU A 345 -5.17 -7.21 19.78
N GLY A 346 -5.77 -6.89 20.96
CA GLY A 346 -6.21 -7.88 21.94
C GLY A 346 -5.08 -8.49 22.78
N GLU A 347 -3.84 -8.00 22.64
CA GLU A 347 -2.66 -8.62 23.26
C GLU A 347 -2.52 -8.33 24.76
N MET A 348 -3.34 -7.42 25.28
CA MET A 348 -3.48 -7.17 26.71
C MET A 348 -4.70 -7.87 27.34
N ASP A 349 -5.52 -8.53 26.54
CA ASP A 349 -6.77 -9.14 26.97
C ASP A 349 -6.58 -10.52 27.62
N PRO A 350 -7.52 -10.96 28.45
CA PRO A 350 -7.59 -12.34 28.89
C PRO A 350 -7.87 -13.28 27.69
N ALA A 351 -7.42 -14.53 27.81
CA ALA A 351 -7.67 -15.53 26.78
C ALA A 351 -9.18 -15.65 26.44
N GLY A 352 -9.49 -15.66 25.15
CA GLY A 352 -10.85 -15.88 24.62
C GLY A 352 -11.71 -14.61 24.47
N VAL A 353 -11.17 -13.43 24.75
CA VAL A 353 -11.85 -12.14 24.52
C VAL A 353 -11.62 -11.63 23.09
N ASP A 354 -10.38 -11.72 22.60
CA ASP A 354 -10.04 -11.31 21.24
C ASP A 354 -10.80 -12.17 20.22
N PRO A 355 -11.64 -11.58 19.32
CA PRO A 355 -12.40 -12.31 18.33
C PRO A 355 -11.52 -13.03 17.30
N TYR A 356 -10.28 -12.57 17.12
CA TYR A 356 -9.32 -13.15 16.20
C TYR A 356 -8.41 -14.23 16.81
N ALA A 357 -8.54 -14.49 18.12
CA ALA A 357 -7.67 -15.43 18.86
C ALA A 357 -7.65 -16.87 18.32
N LYS A 358 -8.68 -17.27 17.55
CA LYS A 358 -8.79 -18.62 16.98
C LYS A 358 -8.16 -18.77 15.60
N VAL A 359 -7.84 -17.70 14.91
CA VAL A 359 -7.25 -17.75 13.58
C VAL A 359 -5.91 -18.50 13.64
N GLY A 360 -5.78 -19.55 12.82
CA GLY A 360 -4.58 -20.39 12.76
C GLY A 360 -4.42 -21.40 13.91
N THR A 361 -5.31 -21.39 14.91
CA THR A 361 -5.28 -22.34 16.04
C THR A 361 -6.37 -23.43 15.93
N GLU A 362 -7.19 -23.36 14.88
CA GLU A 362 -8.31 -24.27 14.68
C GLU A 362 -7.85 -25.70 14.42
N THR A 363 -8.44 -26.66 15.16
CA THR A 363 -8.23 -28.09 14.95
C THR A 363 -9.34 -28.61 14.04
N GLY A 364 -9.00 -29.25 12.92
CA GLY A 364 -10.02 -29.87 12.08
C GLY A 364 -9.74 -29.90 10.58
N GLY A 365 -8.50 -29.63 10.14
CA GLY A 365 -8.11 -29.81 8.74
C GLY A 365 -8.60 -28.70 7.79
N ALA A 366 -8.92 -27.50 8.32
CA ALA A 366 -9.16 -26.33 7.49
C ALA A 366 -7.88 -25.98 6.71
N LEU A 367 -8.02 -25.69 5.41
CA LEU A 367 -6.91 -25.25 4.58
C LEU A 367 -6.43 -23.88 5.08
N PRO A 368 -5.10 -23.65 5.07
CA PRO A 368 -4.55 -22.34 5.38
C PRO A 368 -5.07 -21.29 4.38
N PRO A 369 -5.09 -20.00 4.75
CA PRO A 369 -5.72 -18.95 3.93
C PRO A 369 -5.20 -18.93 2.48
N TRP A 370 -3.90 -19.08 2.26
CA TRP A 370 -3.29 -19.05 0.92
C TRP A 370 -3.60 -20.27 0.04
N GLU A 371 -4.15 -21.36 0.58
CA GLU A 371 -4.57 -22.55 -0.18
C GLU A 371 -6.07 -22.55 -0.52
N GLN A 372 -6.85 -21.63 0.03
CA GLN A 372 -8.29 -21.55 -0.20
C GLN A 372 -8.61 -21.12 -1.63
N ALA A 373 -9.68 -21.68 -2.20
CA ALA A 373 -10.15 -21.31 -3.53
C ALA A 373 -10.51 -19.81 -3.63
N SER A 374 -11.12 -19.26 -2.58
CA SER A 374 -11.46 -17.83 -2.50
C SER A 374 -10.23 -16.92 -2.60
N SER A 375 -9.09 -17.34 -2.08
CA SER A 375 -7.84 -16.56 -2.18
C SER A 375 -7.29 -16.57 -3.61
N ARG A 376 -7.37 -17.70 -4.31
CA ARG A 376 -7.02 -17.81 -5.73
C ARG A 376 -7.90 -16.93 -6.61
N GLU A 377 -9.22 -16.96 -6.39
CA GLU A 377 -10.19 -16.12 -7.10
C GLU A 377 -9.93 -14.64 -6.85
N LEU A 378 -9.58 -14.26 -5.61
CA LEU A 378 -9.27 -12.88 -5.24
C LEU A 378 -8.00 -12.38 -5.95
N VAL A 379 -6.93 -13.20 -6.01
CA VAL A 379 -5.71 -12.83 -6.74
C VAL A 379 -5.97 -12.69 -8.23
N ARG A 380 -6.71 -13.64 -8.84
CA ARG A 380 -7.04 -13.56 -10.26
C ARG A 380 -7.82 -12.29 -10.56
N LYS A 381 -8.86 -12.00 -9.76
CA LYS A 381 -9.63 -10.75 -9.89
C LYS A 381 -8.73 -9.51 -9.75
N ALA A 382 -7.84 -9.48 -8.75
CA ALA A 382 -6.92 -8.36 -8.58
C ALA A 382 -5.98 -8.19 -9.78
N THR A 383 -5.53 -9.29 -10.36
CA THR A 383 -4.67 -9.28 -11.55
C THR A 383 -5.43 -8.76 -12.76
N ASP A 384 -6.63 -9.28 -13.02
CA ASP A 384 -7.48 -8.85 -14.14
C ASP A 384 -7.77 -7.34 -14.07
N GLU A 385 -8.15 -6.85 -12.90
CA GLU A 385 -8.51 -5.44 -12.70
C GLU A 385 -7.32 -4.50 -12.75
N SER A 386 -6.10 -5.00 -12.46
CA SER A 386 -4.87 -4.20 -12.49
C SER A 386 -4.32 -3.96 -13.91
N ILE A 387 -4.73 -4.77 -14.89
CA ILE A 387 -4.23 -4.69 -16.25
C ILE A 387 -4.87 -3.51 -16.98
N VAL A 388 -4.03 -2.69 -17.62
CA VAL A 388 -4.44 -1.48 -18.35
C VAL A 388 -4.25 -1.68 -19.84
N LEU A 389 -5.32 -1.56 -20.62
CA LEU A 389 -5.26 -1.53 -22.06
C LEU A 389 -4.88 -0.11 -22.52
N LEU A 390 -3.64 0.05 -23.02
CA LEU A 390 -3.11 1.35 -23.43
C LEU A 390 -3.47 1.70 -24.88
N LYS A 391 -3.55 0.70 -25.75
CA LYS A 391 -3.88 0.88 -27.17
C LYS A 391 -4.63 -0.33 -27.72
N ASN A 392 -5.62 -0.11 -28.59
CA ASN A 392 -6.35 -1.18 -29.28
C ASN A 392 -6.95 -0.68 -30.59
N GLU A 393 -6.14 -0.61 -31.64
CA GLU A 393 -6.59 -0.20 -32.97
C GLU A 393 -7.31 -1.34 -33.70
N ASN A 394 -8.34 -1.00 -34.44
CA ASN A 394 -9.12 -1.92 -35.27
C ASN A 394 -9.65 -3.15 -34.50
N ASN A 395 -9.86 -3.05 -33.18
CA ASN A 395 -10.25 -4.17 -32.33
C ASN A 395 -9.30 -5.37 -32.48
N THR A 396 -8.00 -5.12 -32.50
CA THR A 396 -6.95 -6.15 -32.52
C THR A 396 -7.09 -7.11 -31.31
N LEU A 397 -7.42 -6.58 -30.16
CA LEU A 397 -7.83 -7.31 -28.98
C LEU A 397 -9.35 -7.18 -28.77
N PRO A 398 -10.03 -8.20 -28.21
CA PRO A 398 -9.47 -9.50 -27.82
C PRO A 398 -9.21 -10.40 -29.01
N LEU A 399 -8.24 -11.31 -28.84
CA LEU A 399 -7.91 -12.32 -29.83
C LEU A 399 -9.00 -13.40 -29.88
N ASP A 400 -9.36 -13.80 -31.10
CA ASP A 400 -10.31 -14.91 -31.32
C ASP A 400 -9.55 -16.26 -31.36
N ARG A 401 -9.62 -17.01 -30.26
CA ARG A 401 -8.94 -18.31 -30.09
C ARG A 401 -9.20 -19.27 -31.26
N ALA A 402 -10.43 -19.27 -31.77
CA ALA A 402 -10.83 -20.18 -32.84
C ALA A 402 -10.14 -19.90 -34.20
N LYS A 403 -9.60 -18.70 -34.38
CA LYS A 403 -8.91 -18.28 -35.61
C LYS A 403 -7.39 -18.38 -35.54
N LEU A 404 -6.83 -18.69 -34.37
CA LEU A 404 -5.41 -18.77 -34.17
C LEU A 404 -4.93 -20.21 -34.27
N LYS A 405 -3.87 -20.43 -35.04
CA LYS A 405 -3.17 -21.71 -35.17
C LYS A 405 -1.79 -21.65 -34.53
N THR A 406 -1.16 -20.48 -34.57
CA THR A 406 0.19 -20.29 -34.07
C THR A 406 0.32 -18.91 -33.41
N ILE A 407 0.84 -18.88 -32.20
CA ILE A 407 1.11 -17.68 -31.42
C ILE A 407 2.60 -17.66 -31.07
N ALA A 408 3.31 -16.58 -31.39
CA ALA A 408 4.67 -16.38 -30.94
C ALA A 408 4.66 -15.51 -29.66
N VAL A 409 5.21 -16.03 -28.56
CA VAL A 409 5.44 -15.29 -27.33
C VAL A 409 6.92 -15.02 -27.20
N ILE A 410 7.30 -13.75 -27.23
CA ILE A 410 8.69 -13.31 -27.35
C ILE A 410 9.00 -12.33 -26.22
N GLY A 411 10.10 -12.55 -25.55
CA GLY A 411 10.59 -11.63 -24.50
C GLY A 411 11.18 -12.35 -23.29
N PRO A 412 12.00 -11.64 -22.52
CA PRO A 412 12.64 -12.22 -21.34
C PRO A 412 11.61 -12.54 -20.24
N TRP A 413 11.94 -13.54 -19.43
CA TRP A 413 11.20 -13.93 -18.21
C TRP A 413 9.72 -14.29 -18.39
N THR A 414 9.28 -14.63 -19.60
CA THR A 414 7.87 -15.01 -19.85
C THR A 414 7.48 -16.36 -19.24
N ASN A 415 8.47 -17.21 -18.87
CA ASN A 415 8.28 -18.50 -18.24
C ASN A 415 8.29 -18.46 -16.70
N GLU A 416 8.42 -17.30 -16.10
CA GLU A 416 8.51 -17.14 -14.64
C GLU A 416 7.71 -15.93 -14.17
N VAL A 417 7.21 -15.98 -12.93
CA VAL A 417 6.66 -14.83 -12.22
C VAL A 417 7.81 -14.14 -11.51
N LEU A 418 8.02 -12.86 -11.80
CA LEU A 418 9.07 -12.07 -11.19
C LEU A 418 8.57 -11.44 -9.88
N LEU A 419 9.30 -11.70 -8.80
CA LEU A 419 9.00 -11.22 -7.46
C LEU A 419 9.93 -10.07 -7.09
N ASP A 420 9.38 -9.02 -6.46
CA ASP A 420 10.14 -7.89 -5.95
C ASP A 420 10.66 -8.12 -4.51
N TRP A 421 11.34 -7.11 -3.94
CA TRP A 421 11.95 -7.23 -2.61
C TRP A 421 10.94 -7.45 -1.49
N TYR A 422 9.71 -6.94 -1.62
CA TYR A 422 8.65 -7.01 -0.61
C TYR A 422 7.61 -8.10 -0.90
N SER A 423 7.90 -8.96 -1.86
CA SER A 423 7.05 -10.11 -2.16
C SER A 423 7.09 -11.16 -1.06
N GLY A 424 5.96 -11.82 -0.87
CA GLY A 424 5.87 -13.10 -0.20
C GLY A 424 6.44 -14.25 -1.04
N THR A 425 6.15 -15.47 -0.62
CA THR A 425 6.45 -16.70 -1.36
C THR A 425 5.15 -17.31 -1.83
N PRO A 426 4.77 -17.17 -3.10
CA PRO A 426 3.48 -17.67 -3.58
C PRO A 426 3.41 -19.21 -3.46
N PRO A 427 2.26 -19.78 -3.06
CA PRO A 427 2.07 -21.21 -2.97
C PRO A 427 2.10 -21.92 -4.33
N TYR A 428 1.87 -21.19 -5.40
CA TYR A 428 1.97 -21.59 -6.80
C TYR A 428 2.16 -20.36 -7.68
N ASN A 429 2.62 -20.56 -8.90
CA ASN A 429 2.85 -19.52 -9.89
C ASN A 429 2.24 -19.90 -11.23
N VAL A 430 1.62 -18.96 -11.92
CA VAL A 430 1.18 -19.08 -13.32
C VAL A 430 1.91 -18.04 -14.14
N SER A 431 2.93 -18.50 -14.87
CA SER A 431 3.70 -17.62 -15.77
C SER A 431 2.88 -17.20 -16.99
N ILE A 432 3.30 -16.12 -17.66
CA ILE A 432 2.66 -15.64 -18.91
C ILE A 432 2.58 -16.77 -19.95
N MET A 433 3.66 -17.53 -20.14
CA MET A 433 3.67 -18.67 -21.07
C MET A 433 2.67 -19.75 -20.68
N GLN A 434 2.59 -20.08 -19.39
CA GLN A 434 1.64 -21.08 -18.91
C GLN A 434 0.21 -20.61 -19.12
N GLY A 435 -0.14 -19.39 -18.72
CA GLY A 435 -1.49 -18.84 -18.88
C GLY A 435 -1.95 -18.81 -20.33
N ILE A 436 -1.09 -18.37 -21.26
CA ILE A 436 -1.41 -18.38 -22.69
C ILE A 436 -1.61 -19.81 -23.22
N ARG A 437 -0.74 -20.77 -22.86
CA ARG A 437 -0.88 -22.17 -23.26
C ARG A 437 -2.16 -22.80 -22.74
N GLU A 438 -2.50 -22.56 -21.51
CA GLU A 438 -3.74 -23.08 -20.89
C GLU A 438 -4.98 -22.48 -21.57
N ALA A 439 -4.96 -21.18 -21.86
CA ALA A 439 -6.07 -20.49 -22.50
C ALA A 439 -6.36 -20.98 -23.94
N VAL A 440 -5.33 -21.37 -24.70
CA VAL A 440 -5.52 -21.87 -26.08
C VAL A 440 -5.62 -23.40 -26.15
N GLY A 441 -5.16 -24.12 -25.13
CA GLY A 441 -5.18 -25.58 -25.07
C GLY A 441 -4.53 -26.23 -26.30
N ASN A 442 -5.23 -27.17 -26.93
CA ASN A 442 -4.78 -27.82 -28.17
C ASN A 442 -5.19 -27.04 -29.43
N GLY A 443 -5.81 -25.86 -29.31
CA GLY A 443 -6.33 -25.09 -30.45
C GLY A 443 -5.26 -24.35 -31.24
N ALA A 444 -4.15 -23.98 -30.61
CA ALA A 444 -3.04 -23.29 -31.24
C ALA A 444 -1.68 -23.73 -30.70
N HIS A 445 -0.65 -23.62 -31.53
CA HIS A 445 0.75 -23.83 -31.14
C HIS A 445 1.33 -22.54 -30.57
N VAL A 446 1.93 -22.61 -29.40
CA VAL A 446 2.61 -21.48 -28.75
C VAL A 446 4.11 -21.64 -28.91
N LEU A 447 4.69 -20.83 -29.78
CA LEU A 447 6.14 -20.71 -30.01
C LEU A 447 6.73 -19.76 -29.00
N TYR A 448 8.00 -19.97 -28.62
CA TYR A 448 8.67 -19.14 -27.60
C TYR A 448 10.09 -18.79 -28.00
N SER A 449 10.47 -17.55 -27.73
CA SER A 449 11.85 -17.06 -27.68
C SER A 449 12.00 -16.07 -26.53
N ASP A 450 13.13 -16.09 -25.83
CA ASP A 450 13.45 -15.08 -24.82
C ASP A 450 13.86 -13.72 -25.43
N GLY A 451 13.97 -13.64 -26.77
CA GLY A 451 14.35 -12.44 -27.51
C GLY A 451 15.86 -12.18 -27.55
N SER A 452 16.69 -12.98 -26.90
CA SER A 452 18.16 -12.80 -26.91
C SER A 452 18.76 -13.07 -28.30
N ASN A 453 18.19 -14.03 -29.04
CA ASN A 453 18.48 -14.24 -30.47
C ASN A 453 17.38 -13.57 -31.31
N VAL A 454 17.62 -12.35 -31.74
CA VAL A 454 16.65 -11.54 -32.49
C VAL A 454 16.25 -12.19 -33.81
N GLU A 455 17.17 -12.82 -34.53
CA GLU A 455 16.84 -13.48 -35.82
C GLU A 455 15.96 -14.72 -35.64
N GLU A 456 16.18 -15.50 -34.58
CA GLU A 456 15.27 -16.58 -34.20
C GLU A 456 13.89 -16.05 -33.82
N ALA A 457 13.83 -15.02 -32.97
CA ALA A 457 12.60 -14.40 -32.56
C ALA A 457 11.78 -13.85 -33.74
N LYS A 458 12.43 -13.20 -34.74
CA LYS A 458 11.83 -12.74 -35.98
C LYS A 458 11.29 -13.92 -36.82
N ALA A 459 12.03 -15.01 -36.93
CA ALA A 459 11.60 -16.19 -37.65
C ALA A 459 10.36 -16.81 -37.03
N LEU A 460 10.28 -16.89 -35.69
CA LEU A 460 9.10 -17.36 -34.97
C LEU A 460 7.91 -16.40 -35.14
N ALA A 461 8.14 -15.10 -35.04
CA ALA A 461 7.10 -14.09 -35.27
C ALA A 461 6.52 -14.17 -36.68
N HIS A 462 7.38 -14.34 -37.70
CA HIS A 462 6.96 -14.43 -39.09
C HIS A 462 6.06 -15.65 -39.38
N GLN A 463 6.25 -16.75 -38.64
CA GLN A 463 5.45 -17.98 -38.79
C GLN A 463 4.13 -17.92 -38.02
N ALA A 464 3.98 -16.97 -37.08
CA ALA A 464 2.82 -16.90 -36.20
C ALA A 464 1.68 -16.06 -36.76
N ASP A 465 0.45 -16.42 -36.41
CA ASP A 465 -0.73 -15.61 -36.71
C ASP A 465 -0.73 -14.29 -35.95
N VAL A 466 -0.08 -14.27 -34.79
CA VAL A 466 0.09 -13.10 -33.93
C VAL A 466 1.38 -13.25 -33.12
N ALA A 467 2.09 -12.16 -32.92
CA ALA A 467 3.25 -12.08 -32.00
C ALA A 467 2.87 -11.29 -30.75
N ILE A 468 3.15 -11.84 -29.58
CA ILE A 468 2.99 -11.21 -28.28
C ILE A 468 4.39 -10.94 -27.77
N VAL A 469 4.79 -9.67 -27.70
CA VAL A 469 6.13 -9.25 -27.27
C VAL A 469 6.04 -8.72 -25.85
N VAL A 470 6.67 -9.42 -24.90
CA VAL A 470 6.66 -9.08 -23.49
C VAL A 470 7.99 -8.41 -23.15
N VAL A 471 7.92 -7.14 -22.76
CA VAL A 471 9.08 -6.29 -22.43
C VAL A 471 8.82 -5.53 -21.14
N GLY A 472 9.85 -4.93 -20.56
CA GLY A 472 9.73 -4.15 -19.34
C GLY A 472 10.95 -4.29 -18.42
N ASN A 473 10.73 -4.28 -17.08
CA ASN A 473 11.83 -4.35 -16.11
C ASN A 473 11.84 -5.64 -15.29
N HIS A 474 13.01 -5.98 -14.77
CA HIS A 474 13.11 -6.94 -13.67
C HIS A 474 13.00 -6.17 -12.34
N PRO A 475 12.09 -6.54 -11.40
CA PRO A 475 11.76 -5.71 -10.24
C PRO A 475 12.92 -5.56 -9.23
N THR A 476 13.87 -6.53 -9.22
CA THR A 476 15.11 -6.43 -8.42
C THR A 476 16.33 -6.07 -9.27
N CYS A 477 16.13 -5.56 -10.51
CA CYS A 477 17.18 -5.34 -11.52
C CYS A 477 18.02 -6.59 -11.85
N ASN A 478 17.63 -7.76 -11.36
CA ASN A 478 18.41 -8.99 -11.40
C ASN A 478 19.86 -8.76 -10.93
N ALA A 479 20.07 -7.96 -9.89
CA ALA A 479 21.38 -7.49 -9.43
C ALA A 479 21.41 -7.28 -7.90
N GLY A 480 22.61 -7.12 -7.34
CA GLY A 480 22.81 -6.82 -5.91
C GLY A 480 22.10 -5.53 -5.47
N TRP A 481 21.93 -5.34 -4.17
CA TRP A 481 21.13 -4.29 -3.55
C TRP A 481 21.30 -2.89 -4.16
N ASN A 482 22.53 -2.41 -4.30
CA ASN A 482 22.85 -1.06 -4.82
C ASN A 482 23.17 -1.05 -6.31
N GLN A 483 22.70 -2.04 -7.07
CA GLN A 483 23.07 -2.21 -8.48
C GLN A 483 21.84 -2.36 -9.36
N CYS A 484 21.83 -1.59 -10.44
CA CYS A 484 20.83 -1.68 -11.49
C CYS A 484 21.53 -1.45 -12.84
N PRO A 485 21.97 -2.52 -13.55
CA PRO A 485 22.80 -2.39 -14.75
C PRO A 485 22.10 -1.70 -15.92
N VAL A 486 20.77 -1.82 -15.99
CA VAL A 486 19.96 -1.22 -17.06
C VAL A 486 19.49 0.16 -16.61
N PRO A 487 19.85 1.26 -17.33
CA PRO A 487 19.56 2.63 -16.89
C PRO A 487 18.09 2.97 -16.68
N SER A 488 17.20 2.32 -17.42
CA SER A 488 15.75 2.53 -17.28
C SER A 488 15.10 1.68 -16.18
N ASN A 489 15.86 0.80 -15.54
CA ASN A 489 15.38 0.04 -14.40
C ASN A 489 15.70 0.75 -13.09
N GLY A 490 14.86 0.54 -12.10
CA GLY A 490 15.00 1.03 -10.73
C GLY A 490 14.49 0.00 -9.74
N LYS A 491 14.78 0.23 -8.48
CA LYS A 491 14.32 -0.54 -7.33
C LYS A 491 14.65 0.19 -6.05
N GLU A 492 14.28 -0.33 -4.90
CA GLU A 492 14.80 0.21 -3.63
C GLU A 492 16.32 0.34 -3.67
N SER A 493 16.83 1.45 -3.25
CA SER A 493 18.22 1.94 -3.26
C SER A 493 18.75 2.47 -4.61
N VAL A 494 18.01 2.36 -5.72
CA VAL A 494 18.48 2.81 -7.05
C VAL A 494 17.35 3.47 -7.84
N ASP A 495 17.47 4.77 -8.10
CA ASP A 495 16.61 5.50 -9.03
C ASP A 495 16.96 5.21 -10.49
N ARG A 496 15.94 5.24 -11.35
CA ARG A 496 16.10 5.15 -12.80
C ARG A 496 16.83 6.38 -13.35
N LYS A 497 17.66 6.18 -14.35
CA LYS A 497 18.39 7.27 -15.05
C LYS A 497 17.64 7.82 -16.25
N THR A 498 16.74 7.04 -16.83
CA THR A 498 15.91 7.37 -17.98
C THR A 498 14.60 6.62 -17.91
N ILE A 499 13.58 7.12 -18.59
CA ILE A 499 12.30 6.43 -18.78
C ILE A 499 12.16 5.78 -20.16
N ALA A 500 13.24 5.74 -20.94
CA ALA A 500 13.28 5.04 -22.23
C ALA A 500 13.20 3.52 -22.02
N LEU A 501 12.61 2.80 -22.97
CA LEU A 501 12.55 1.33 -22.96
C LEU A 501 13.66 0.75 -23.82
N GLU A 502 14.70 0.15 -23.24
CA GLU A 502 15.82 -0.43 -23.98
C GLU A 502 15.38 -1.57 -24.92
N GLN A 503 14.34 -2.33 -24.54
CA GLN A 503 13.82 -3.42 -25.35
C GLN A 503 12.91 -2.92 -26.49
N GLU A 504 12.66 -1.63 -26.68
CA GLU A 504 11.84 -1.11 -27.79
C GLU A 504 12.41 -1.53 -29.15
N GLU A 505 13.73 -1.72 -29.28
CA GLU A 505 14.33 -2.21 -30.50
C GLU A 505 13.90 -3.65 -30.84
N LEU A 506 13.81 -4.53 -29.84
CA LEU A 506 13.24 -5.87 -30.04
C LEU A 506 11.79 -5.77 -30.54
N VAL A 507 10.97 -4.92 -29.94
CA VAL A 507 9.58 -4.69 -30.35
C VAL A 507 9.51 -4.27 -31.83
N LYS A 508 10.36 -3.34 -32.25
CA LYS A 508 10.46 -2.87 -33.66
C LYS A 508 10.82 -4.00 -34.64
N GLN A 509 11.79 -4.82 -34.28
CA GLN A 509 12.24 -5.94 -35.09
C GLN A 509 11.15 -7.01 -35.25
N ILE A 510 10.42 -7.30 -34.18
CA ILE A 510 9.32 -8.28 -34.21
C ILE A 510 8.13 -7.72 -35.01
N PHE A 511 7.78 -6.45 -34.83
CA PHE A 511 6.74 -5.80 -35.60
C PHE A 511 7.04 -5.80 -37.12
N ALA A 512 8.30 -5.57 -37.48
CA ALA A 512 8.72 -5.65 -38.90
C ALA A 512 8.57 -7.07 -39.50
N ALA A 513 8.70 -8.12 -38.66
CA ALA A 513 8.49 -9.51 -39.06
C ALA A 513 7.01 -9.92 -39.05
N ASN A 514 6.21 -9.37 -38.15
CA ASN A 514 4.78 -9.63 -38.03
C ASN A 514 4.00 -8.37 -37.61
N PRO A 515 3.25 -7.72 -38.55
CA PRO A 515 2.47 -6.52 -38.20
C PRO A 515 1.33 -6.73 -37.18
N ARG A 516 0.96 -7.98 -36.89
CA ARG A 516 0.03 -8.32 -35.80
C ARG A 516 0.78 -8.52 -34.50
N THR A 517 1.66 -7.60 -34.16
CA THR A 517 2.41 -7.60 -32.92
C THR A 517 1.63 -6.85 -31.83
N ILE A 518 1.47 -7.51 -30.68
CA ILE A 518 0.90 -6.96 -29.45
C ILE A 518 2.05 -6.79 -28.46
N GLU A 519 2.24 -5.59 -27.95
CA GLU A 519 3.18 -5.34 -26.85
C GLU A 519 2.50 -5.56 -25.52
N VAL A 520 3.12 -6.36 -24.66
CA VAL A 520 2.79 -6.48 -23.25
C VAL A 520 3.91 -5.83 -22.45
N LEU A 521 3.67 -4.62 -21.97
CA LEU A 521 4.60 -3.90 -21.12
C LEU A 521 4.41 -4.37 -19.69
N ARG A 522 5.28 -5.28 -19.24
CA ARG A 522 5.31 -5.85 -17.91
C ARG A 522 6.25 -5.05 -17.05
N SER A 523 5.72 -4.04 -16.34
CA SER A 523 6.60 -3.06 -15.68
C SER A 523 6.06 -2.49 -14.38
N SER A 524 7.00 -2.17 -13.47
CA SER A 524 6.77 -1.41 -12.24
C SER A 524 6.63 0.10 -12.49
N PHE A 525 6.96 0.57 -13.69
CA PHE A 525 7.22 1.99 -13.99
C PHE A 525 6.53 2.45 -15.27
N PRO A 526 6.26 3.75 -15.41
CA PRO A 526 6.01 4.38 -16.69
C PRO A 526 7.23 4.28 -17.64
N TYR A 527 6.99 4.04 -18.93
CA TYR A 527 7.99 4.08 -19.98
C TYR A 527 7.57 5.00 -21.12
N ALA A 528 8.54 5.69 -21.73
CA ALA A 528 8.32 6.54 -22.90
C ALA A 528 8.29 5.69 -24.18
N ILE A 529 7.21 4.97 -24.39
CA ILE A 529 7.00 4.06 -25.55
C ILE A 529 6.30 4.76 -26.73
N VAL A 530 6.81 5.92 -27.12
CA VAL A 530 6.19 6.76 -28.17
C VAL A 530 6.12 6.03 -29.50
N TRP A 531 7.18 5.31 -29.88
CA TRP A 531 7.20 4.56 -31.12
C TRP A 531 6.16 3.45 -31.13
N SER A 532 6.07 2.66 -30.05
CA SER A 532 5.07 1.60 -29.88
C SER A 532 3.66 2.17 -29.98
N GLN A 533 3.40 3.29 -29.31
CA GLN A 533 2.10 3.97 -29.36
C GLN A 533 1.73 4.42 -30.78
N GLN A 534 2.69 4.82 -31.61
CA GLN A 534 2.45 5.26 -32.99
C GLN A 534 2.23 4.10 -33.95
N ASN A 535 2.91 2.97 -33.76
CA ASN A 535 3.06 1.93 -34.79
C ASN A 535 2.32 0.62 -34.49
N LEU A 536 2.25 0.20 -33.20
CA LEU A 536 1.65 -1.09 -32.86
C LEU A 536 0.12 -1.03 -32.87
N PRO A 537 -0.56 -2.13 -33.21
CA PRO A 537 -2.02 -2.20 -33.20
C PRO A 537 -2.61 -2.32 -31.79
N ALA A 538 -1.87 -2.91 -30.82
CA ALA A 538 -2.33 -3.04 -29.44
C ALA A 538 -1.17 -3.04 -28.45
N ILE A 539 -1.41 -2.43 -27.27
CA ILE A 539 -0.47 -2.35 -26.16
C ILE A 539 -1.23 -2.61 -24.87
N VAL A 540 -0.72 -3.52 -24.05
CA VAL A 540 -1.24 -3.86 -22.73
C VAL A 540 -0.16 -3.58 -21.69
N HIS A 541 -0.51 -2.91 -20.60
CA HIS A 541 0.37 -2.74 -19.44
C HIS A 541 -0.10 -3.60 -18.27
N MET A 542 0.84 -4.27 -17.62
CA MET A 542 0.62 -5.00 -16.37
C MET A 542 1.82 -4.84 -15.46
N THR A 543 1.61 -4.90 -14.15
CA THR A 543 2.68 -4.94 -13.17
C THR A 543 3.14 -6.37 -12.89
N LEU A 544 4.14 -6.52 -12.07
CA LEU A 544 4.77 -7.80 -11.72
C LEU A 544 4.16 -8.39 -10.44
N ASN A 545 4.70 -9.49 -10.00
CA ASN A 545 4.53 -10.12 -8.68
C ASN A 545 3.28 -11.00 -8.48
N SER A 546 2.21 -10.85 -9.25
CA SER A 546 1.01 -11.67 -9.05
C SER A 546 1.26 -13.15 -9.34
N GLN A 547 0.87 -14.03 -8.41
CA GLN A 547 0.91 -15.48 -8.64
C GLN A 547 -0.02 -15.96 -9.76
N GLU A 548 -1.02 -15.14 -10.17
CA GLU A 548 -1.98 -15.38 -11.26
C GLU A 548 -1.66 -14.56 -12.53
N GLU A 549 -0.44 -14.05 -12.65
CA GLU A 549 -0.02 -13.14 -13.72
C GLU A 549 -0.36 -13.65 -15.12
N GLY A 550 -0.09 -14.93 -15.39
CA GLY A 550 -0.34 -15.54 -16.68
C GLY A 550 -1.82 -15.71 -17.00
N HIS A 551 -2.63 -16.08 -16.02
CA HIS A 551 -4.07 -16.20 -16.21
C HIS A 551 -4.73 -14.85 -16.46
N GLY A 552 -4.43 -13.83 -15.62
CA GLY A 552 -5.01 -12.50 -15.82
C GLY A 552 -4.65 -11.89 -17.18
N LEU A 553 -3.38 -12.03 -17.61
CA LEU A 553 -3.01 -11.59 -18.94
C LEU A 553 -3.78 -12.35 -20.04
N ALA A 554 -3.94 -13.67 -19.92
CA ALA A 554 -4.67 -14.47 -20.88
C ALA A 554 -6.16 -14.09 -20.93
N ASP A 555 -6.80 -13.82 -19.78
CA ASP A 555 -8.19 -13.36 -19.71
C ASP A 555 -8.41 -12.07 -20.49
N VAL A 556 -7.46 -11.14 -20.37
CA VAL A 556 -7.48 -9.89 -21.16
C VAL A 556 -7.21 -10.17 -22.63
N LEU A 557 -6.13 -10.89 -22.99
CA LEU A 557 -5.76 -11.11 -24.39
C LEU A 557 -6.86 -11.80 -25.18
N PHE A 558 -7.58 -12.75 -24.57
CA PHE A 558 -8.61 -13.55 -25.24
C PHE A 558 -10.03 -13.09 -24.95
N GLY A 559 -10.22 -12.07 -24.09
CA GLY A 559 -11.49 -11.41 -23.84
C GLY A 559 -12.44 -12.14 -22.89
N ASP A 560 -11.91 -13.00 -22.02
CA ASP A 560 -12.64 -13.55 -20.89
C ASP A 560 -12.91 -12.47 -19.84
N TYR A 561 -11.99 -11.50 -19.76
CA TYR A 561 -12.16 -10.26 -19.02
C TYR A 561 -12.01 -9.05 -19.94
N SER A 562 -12.89 -8.05 -19.81
CA SER A 562 -12.77 -6.76 -20.49
C SER A 562 -11.95 -5.81 -19.65
N PRO A 563 -10.75 -5.36 -20.09
CA PRO A 563 -9.88 -4.54 -19.29
C PRO A 563 -10.55 -3.24 -18.84
N ALA A 564 -10.34 -2.89 -17.58
CA ALA A 564 -10.89 -1.71 -16.95
C ALA A 564 -9.92 -1.04 -15.94
N GLY A 565 -8.66 -1.46 -15.96
CA GLY A 565 -7.59 -0.80 -15.22
C GLY A 565 -7.37 0.63 -15.72
N ARG A 566 -6.95 1.51 -14.82
CA ARG A 566 -6.67 2.92 -15.08
C ARG A 566 -5.32 3.29 -14.51
N LEU A 567 -4.49 4.01 -15.26
CA LEU A 567 -3.17 4.44 -14.79
C LEU A 567 -3.30 5.34 -13.56
N GLY A 568 -2.63 4.98 -12.46
CA GLY A 568 -2.52 5.80 -11.27
C GLY A 568 -1.45 6.90 -11.36
N GLN A 569 -0.79 7.04 -12.53
CA GLN A 569 0.30 7.98 -12.73
C GLN A 569 0.32 8.46 -14.19
N THR A 570 0.67 9.73 -14.39
CA THR A 570 0.93 10.33 -15.71
C THR A 570 2.19 9.71 -16.34
N TRP A 571 2.12 9.36 -17.62
CA TRP A 571 3.26 8.84 -18.39
C TRP A 571 3.82 9.90 -19.34
N PRO A 572 5.04 10.41 -19.11
CA PRO A 572 5.68 11.38 -19.99
C PRO A 572 6.06 10.75 -21.34
N THR A 573 6.27 11.61 -22.35
CA THR A 573 6.76 11.21 -23.67
C THR A 573 8.26 10.97 -23.72
N GLY A 574 9.01 11.38 -22.71
CA GLY A 574 10.46 11.23 -22.61
C GLY A 574 11.08 12.02 -21.47
N ASP A 575 12.37 11.82 -21.28
CA ASP A 575 13.15 12.46 -20.22
C ASP A 575 13.12 14.00 -20.29
N ALA A 576 12.90 14.57 -21.47
CA ALA A 576 12.82 16.03 -21.67
C ALA A 576 11.65 16.69 -20.93
N GLN A 577 10.62 15.92 -20.54
CA GLN A 577 9.49 16.41 -19.73
C GLN A 577 9.73 16.29 -18.22
N LEU A 578 10.88 15.75 -17.79
CA LEU A 578 11.15 15.48 -16.38
C LEU A 578 11.94 16.64 -15.76
N LEU A 579 11.45 17.13 -14.64
CA LEU A 579 12.17 18.10 -13.80
C LEU A 579 13.29 17.41 -13.00
N PRO A 580 14.24 18.17 -12.41
CA PRO A 580 15.24 17.60 -11.51
C PRO A 580 14.58 16.74 -10.41
N MET A 581 15.09 15.53 -10.17
CA MET A 581 14.50 14.56 -9.24
C MET A 581 14.25 15.15 -7.84
N MET A 582 15.19 15.94 -7.35
CA MET A 582 15.15 16.59 -6.03
C MET A 582 14.31 17.88 -5.98
N ASP A 583 13.66 18.25 -7.07
CA ASP A 583 12.68 19.33 -7.05
C ASP A 583 11.33 18.80 -6.53
N TYR A 584 11.07 19.02 -5.25
CA TYR A 584 9.85 18.60 -4.57
C TYR A 584 8.71 19.62 -4.69
N ASN A 585 8.93 20.76 -5.34
CA ASN A 585 7.89 21.72 -5.58
C ASN A 585 7.06 21.34 -6.82
N LEU A 586 5.84 20.87 -6.60
CA LEU A 586 4.94 20.44 -7.68
C LEU A 586 4.53 21.57 -8.60
N LEU A 587 4.48 22.82 -8.09
CA LEU A 587 4.06 24.01 -8.85
C LEU A 587 5.01 24.28 -10.03
N HIS A 588 6.22 23.74 -10.03
CA HIS A 588 7.15 23.85 -11.14
C HIS A 588 6.74 23.01 -12.37
N GLY A 589 5.62 22.25 -12.30
CA GLY A 589 5.05 21.51 -13.42
C GLY A 589 5.11 20.00 -13.28
N ARG A 590 4.94 19.45 -12.07
CA ARG A 590 4.88 18.00 -11.84
C ARG A 590 3.46 17.47 -11.86
N THR A 591 3.33 16.20 -12.20
CA THR A 591 2.10 15.41 -12.24
C THR A 591 1.02 16.04 -13.15
N TYR A 592 -0.12 15.41 -13.29
CA TYR A 592 -1.25 15.99 -14.04
C TYR A 592 -1.81 17.28 -13.39
N LEU A 593 -1.48 17.51 -12.11
CA LEU A 593 -1.96 18.67 -11.36
C LEU A 593 -1.38 19.98 -11.92
N TYR A 594 -0.09 20.01 -12.23
CA TYR A 594 0.61 21.24 -12.61
C TYR A 594 1.37 21.17 -13.94
N SER A 595 1.63 19.96 -14.50
CA SER A 595 2.32 19.82 -15.78
C SER A 595 1.45 20.35 -16.92
N LYS A 596 2.02 21.23 -17.75
CA LYS A 596 1.38 21.76 -18.96
C LYS A 596 1.75 20.95 -20.20
N ASP A 597 2.66 20.01 -20.07
CA ASP A 597 3.10 19.17 -21.17
C ASP A 597 2.05 18.12 -21.48
N LYS A 598 1.87 17.82 -22.77
CA LYS A 598 1.01 16.72 -23.20
C LYS A 598 1.70 15.39 -22.87
N PRO A 599 1.13 14.55 -21.99
CA PRO A 599 1.72 13.26 -21.68
C PRO A 599 1.53 12.25 -22.84
N LEU A 600 2.25 11.14 -22.77
CA LEU A 600 1.99 9.96 -23.59
C LEU A 600 0.64 9.33 -23.19
N TYR A 601 0.45 9.13 -21.90
CA TYR A 601 -0.83 8.72 -21.30
C TYR A 601 -1.14 9.58 -20.08
N ALA A 602 -2.37 10.07 -20.01
CA ALA A 602 -2.85 10.92 -18.93
C ALA A 602 -3.09 10.11 -17.64
N PHE A 603 -3.08 10.78 -16.50
CA PHE A 603 -3.57 10.21 -15.25
C PHE A 603 -5.01 9.72 -15.39
N GLY A 604 -5.29 8.51 -14.87
CA GLY A 604 -6.60 7.87 -14.98
C GLY A 604 -6.88 7.19 -16.33
N TYR A 605 -5.94 7.21 -17.28
CA TYR A 605 -6.12 6.65 -18.61
C TYR A 605 -6.17 5.12 -18.60
N GLY A 606 -7.04 4.56 -19.46
CA GLY A 606 -7.15 3.14 -19.77
C GLY A 606 -8.34 2.91 -20.71
N LEU A 607 -8.20 1.93 -21.60
CA LEU A 607 -9.23 1.53 -22.56
C LEU A 607 -9.97 0.28 -22.07
N SER A 608 -11.09 -0.03 -22.75
CA SER A 608 -11.90 -1.22 -22.55
C SER A 608 -12.26 -1.86 -23.89
N TYR A 609 -12.77 -3.10 -23.88
CA TYR A 609 -13.34 -3.75 -25.06
C TYR A 609 -14.77 -3.29 -25.37
N THR A 610 -15.25 -2.30 -24.66
CA THR A 610 -16.51 -1.62 -24.91
C THR A 610 -16.30 -0.11 -24.95
N SER A 611 -17.37 0.65 -25.16
CA SER A 611 -17.35 2.10 -25.19
C SER A 611 -18.35 2.66 -24.19
N PHE A 612 -17.97 3.73 -23.50
CA PHE A 612 -18.85 4.41 -22.56
C PHE A 612 -19.17 5.82 -23.03
N ALA A 613 -20.44 6.22 -22.90
CA ALA A 613 -20.91 7.58 -23.10
C ALA A 613 -21.31 8.18 -21.76
N TYR A 614 -20.70 9.30 -21.41
CA TYR A 614 -21.09 10.12 -20.28
C TYR A 614 -22.25 11.02 -20.75
N GLU A 615 -23.49 10.72 -20.29
CA GLU A 615 -24.69 11.36 -20.80
C GLU A 615 -25.00 12.68 -20.10
N SER A 616 -24.72 12.77 -18.79
CA SER A 616 -24.95 13.99 -18.01
C SER A 616 -24.15 14.02 -16.71
N LEU A 617 -23.93 15.26 -16.22
CA LEU A 617 -23.50 15.57 -14.86
C LEU A 617 -24.52 16.54 -14.28
N THR A 618 -25.07 16.22 -13.10
CA THR A 618 -26.03 17.05 -12.39
C THR A 618 -25.59 17.26 -10.95
N LEU A 619 -25.88 18.47 -10.45
CA LEU A 619 -25.61 18.86 -9.07
C LEU A 619 -26.92 18.93 -8.30
N SER A 620 -26.95 18.49 -7.03
CA SER A 620 -28.13 18.63 -6.15
C SER A 620 -28.46 20.10 -5.84
N ALA A 621 -27.46 20.98 -5.94
CA ALA A 621 -27.60 22.42 -5.83
C ALA A 621 -26.56 23.14 -6.69
N SER A 622 -26.90 24.26 -7.31
CA SER A 622 -25.95 25.09 -8.09
C SER A 622 -25.14 26.05 -7.22
N LYS A 623 -25.50 26.21 -5.95
CA LYS A 623 -24.81 27.04 -4.95
C LYS A 623 -24.68 26.28 -3.65
N VAL A 624 -23.59 26.53 -2.95
CA VAL A 624 -23.29 25.92 -1.66
C VAL A 624 -22.44 26.86 -0.80
N ASN A 625 -22.66 26.81 0.52
CA ASN A 625 -21.81 27.53 1.48
C ASN A 625 -20.47 26.76 1.69
N ALA A 626 -19.46 27.43 2.23
CA ALA A 626 -18.15 26.82 2.54
C ALA A 626 -18.25 25.53 3.34
N ASP A 627 -19.16 25.44 4.32
CA ASP A 627 -19.39 24.25 5.18
C ASP A 627 -20.48 23.32 4.64
N GLY A 628 -21.01 23.57 3.44
CA GLY A 628 -22.07 22.77 2.84
C GLY A 628 -21.56 21.49 2.18
N ALA A 629 -22.48 20.80 1.53
CA ALA A 629 -22.18 19.64 0.68
C ALA A 629 -23.11 19.65 -0.54
N VAL A 630 -22.61 19.16 -1.67
CA VAL A 630 -23.38 18.96 -2.88
C VAL A 630 -23.18 17.55 -3.39
N GLN A 631 -24.27 16.91 -3.84
CA GLN A 631 -24.17 15.63 -4.52
C GLN A 631 -23.97 15.87 -6.02
N VAL A 632 -22.95 15.22 -6.56
CA VAL A 632 -22.65 15.20 -7.99
C VAL A 632 -23.09 13.86 -8.53
N THR A 633 -24.05 13.84 -9.42
CA THR A 633 -24.54 12.61 -10.07
C THR A 633 -24.12 12.60 -11.53
N VAL A 634 -23.35 11.59 -11.91
CA VAL A 634 -22.87 11.35 -13.27
C VAL A 634 -23.61 10.16 -13.86
N LYS A 635 -24.22 10.32 -15.03
CA LYS A 635 -24.87 9.24 -15.75
C LYS A 635 -23.96 8.76 -16.87
N VAL A 636 -23.56 7.48 -16.79
CA VAL A 636 -22.69 6.80 -17.77
C VAL A 636 -23.43 5.61 -18.38
N LYS A 637 -23.29 5.41 -19.68
CA LYS A 637 -23.93 4.34 -20.46
C LYS A 637 -22.87 3.53 -21.21
N ASN A 638 -22.97 2.21 -21.15
CA ASN A 638 -22.22 1.31 -22.00
C ASN A 638 -22.87 1.30 -23.40
N THR A 639 -22.20 1.86 -24.40
CA THR A 639 -22.69 1.96 -25.79
C THR A 639 -22.16 0.83 -26.68
N GLY A 640 -21.28 -0.02 -26.15
CA GLY A 640 -20.71 -1.13 -26.90
C GLY A 640 -21.49 -2.43 -26.72
N LYS A 641 -20.84 -3.54 -27.02
CA LYS A 641 -21.48 -4.89 -27.09
C LYS A 641 -21.02 -5.84 -25.99
N ARG A 642 -20.10 -5.42 -25.12
CA ARG A 642 -19.57 -6.24 -24.01
C ARG A 642 -19.85 -5.56 -22.68
N ALA A 643 -20.15 -6.36 -21.67
CA ALA A 643 -20.15 -5.88 -20.30
C ALA A 643 -18.72 -5.51 -19.88
N SER A 644 -18.58 -4.47 -19.11
CA SER A 644 -17.29 -4.06 -18.55
C SER A 644 -17.48 -3.09 -17.39
N ASP A 645 -16.45 -2.94 -16.60
CA ASP A 645 -16.40 -1.87 -15.61
C ASP A 645 -15.96 -0.55 -16.24
N GLU A 646 -16.47 0.54 -15.71
CA GLU A 646 -15.98 1.90 -15.93
C GLU A 646 -15.56 2.51 -14.61
N VAL A 647 -14.45 3.25 -14.64
CA VAL A 647 -14.01 4.08 -13.50
C VAL A 647 -14.44 5.51 -13.76
N VAL A 648 -15.55 5.90 -13.17
CA VAL A 648 -16.06 7.27 -13.26
C VAL A 648 -15.23 8.16 -12.34
N GLN A 649 -14.55 9.15 -12.91
CA GLN A 649 -13.64 10.06 -12.21
C GLN A 649 -14.26 11.46 -12.16
N LEU A 650 -14.22 12.10 -10.98
CA LEU A 650 -14.74 13.43 -10.71
C LEU A 650 -13.61 14.39 -10.40
N TYR A 651 -13.52 15.45 -11.19
CA TYR A 651 -12.51 16.48 -11.05
C TYR A 651 -13.12 17.84 -10.78
N VAL A 652 -12.36 18.71 -10.12
CA VAL A 652 -12.70 20.10 -9.84
C VAL A 652 -11.64 21.01 -10.44
N GLN A 653 -12.09 22.10 -11.05
CA GLN A 653 -11.26 23.20 -11.50
C GLN A 653 -11.69 24.49 -10.82
N HIS A 654 -10.76 25.18 -10.19
CA HIS A 654 -10.93 26.53 -9.64
C HIS A 654 -10.95 27.57 -10.77
N LEU A 655 -11.90 28.49 -10.78
CA LEU A 655 -12.06 29.46 -11.88
C LEU A 655 -11.66 30.87 -11.50
N ASP A 656 -11.69 31.25 -10.23
CA ASP A 656 -11.36 32.60 -9.74
C ASP A 656 -10.58 32.58 -8.41
N SER A 657 -9.75 31.53 -8.19
CA SER A 657 -8.90 31.41 -7.01
C SER A 657 -7.88 32.57 -6.95
N LYS A 658 -7.58 33.05 -5.74
CA LYS A 658 -6.56 34.06 -5.48
C LYS A 658 -5.17 33.53 -5.28
N VAL A 659 -5.07 32.21 -5.19
CA VAL A 659 -3.80 31.47 -5.07
C VAL A 659 -3.62 30.53 -6.26
N GLU A 660 -2.39 30.14 -6.54
CA GLU A 660 -2.13 29.15 -7.57
C GLU A 660 -2.77 27.80 -7.18
N ARG A 661 -3.55 27.21 -8.08
CA ARG A 661 -4.26 25.95 -7.91
C ARG A 661 -3.82 24.94 -8.96
N PRO A 662 -4.02 23.63 -8.72
CA PRO A 662 -3.92 22.63 -9.77
C PRO A 662 -4.78 23.00 -10.99
N GLN A 663 -4.35 22.56 -12.20
CA GLN A 663 -5.16 22.74 -13.41
C GLN A 663 -6.54 22.10 -13.26
N ILE A 664 -6.56 20.91 -12.70
CA ILE A 664 -7.73 20.17 -12.22
C ILE A 664 -7.26 19.27 -11.06
N GLU A 665 -8.15 18.91 -10.15
CA GLU A 665 -7.84 17.98 -9.06
C GLU A 665 -8.94 16.93 -8.91
N LEU A 666 -8.54 15.67 -8.73
CA LEU A 666 -9.46 14.57 -8.48
C LEU A 666 -10.08 14.70 -7.09
N LYS A 667 -11.41 14.63 -7.01
CA LYS A 667 -12.18 14.69 -5.75
C LYS A 667 -13.21 13.58 -5.60
N GLY A 668 -13.23 12.64 -6.53
CA GLY A 668 -14.08 11.45 -6.42
C GLY A 668 -13.81 10.46 -7.54
N PHE A 669 -14.02 9.19 -7.23
CA PHE A 669 -14.07 8.14 -8.24
C PHE A 669 -14.94 6.97 -7.78
N ARG A 670 -15.48 6.24 -8.75
CA ARG A 670 -16.22 4.99 -8.52
C ARG A 670 -16.02 4.04 -9.68
N ARG A 671 -15.66 2.80 -9.36
CA ARG A 671 -15.69 1.69 -10.32
C ARG A 671 -17.09 1.09 -10.35
N VAL A 672 -17.68 0.95 -11.52
CA VAL A 672 -19.06 0.45 -11.70
C VAL A 672 -19.14 -0.50 -12.89
N HIS A 673 -19.83 -1.64 -12.68
CA HIS A 673 -20.08 -2.61 -13.74
C HIS A 673 -21.30 -2.20 -14.58
N ILE A 674 -21.18 -2.19 -15.91
CA ILE A 674 -22.25 -1.74 -16.79
C ILE A 674 -22.44 -2.74 -17.95
N GLU A 675 -23.61 -3.35 -17.98
CA GLU A 675 -24.03 -4.27 -19.05
C GLU A 675 -24.17 -3.54 -20.40
N PRO A 676 -24.06 -4.25 -21.54
CA PRO A 676 -24.24 -3.66 -22.87
C PRO A 676 -25.59 -2.94 -23.01
N GLY A 677 -25.55 -1.68 -23.44
CA GLY A 677 -26.74 -0.83 -23.60
C GLY A 677 -27.33 -0.27 -22.31
N ALA A 678 -26.90 -0.75 -21.13
CA ALA A 678 -27.36 -0.24 -19.84
C ALA A 678 -26.68 1.09 -19.49
N ALA A 679 -27.30 1.84 -18.60
CA ALA A 679 -26.75 3.06 -18.00
C ALA A 679 -26.77 2.95 -16.48
N GLN A 680 -25.75 3.54 -15.84
CA GLN A 680 -25.61 3.68 -14.40
C GLN A 680 -25.54 5.15 -14.00
N SER A 681 -26.16 5.50 -12.88
CA SER A 681 -26.01 6.80 -12.23
C SER A 681 -25.08 6.65 -11.03
N VAL A 682 -23.97 7.36 -11.06
CA VAL A 682 -22.94 7.35 -10.01
C VAL A 682 -23.04 8.66 -9.26
N THR A 683 -23.30 8.59 -7.95
CA THR A 683 -23.38 9.77 -7.09
C THR A 683 -22.19 9.84 -6.16
N MET A 684 -21.58 11.02 -6.08
CA MET A 684 -20.43 11.32 -5.22
C MET A 684 -20.71 12.62 -4.47
N ASP A 685 -20.33 12.66 -3.19
CA ASP A 685 -20.44 13.89 -2.39
C ASP A 685 -19.22 14.78 -2.65
N LEU A 686 -19.45 16.07 -2.75
CA LEU A 686 -18.42 17.10 -2.87
C LEU A 686 -18.69 18.18 -1.81
N LYS A 687 -17.68 18.45 -1.00
CA LYS A 687 -17.74 19.49 0.04
C LYS A 687 -16.72 20.57 -0.31
N PRO A 688 -17.09 21.86 -0.31
CA PRO A 688 -16.14 22.95 -0.51
C PRO A 688 -14.96 22.92 0.45
N ARG A 689 -15.15 22.41 1.66
CA ARG A 689 -14.10 22.19 2.66
C ARG A 689 -12.98 21.28 2.15
N ASP A 690 -13.30 20.25 1.31
CA ASP A 690 -12.31 19.36 0.70
C ASP A 690 -11.51 20.03 -0.43
N LEU A 691 -11.87 21.28 -0.77
CA LEU A 691 -11.25 22.14 -1.79
C LEU A 691 -10.50 23.34 -1.19
N ALA A 692 -10.40 23.40 0.15
CA ALA A 692 -9.67 24.45 0.84
C ALA A 692 -8.18 24.39 0.49
N TYR A 693 -7.54 25.57 0.48
CA TYR A 693 -6.08 25.66 0.48
C TYR A 693 -5.57 25.98 1.88
N TRP A 694 -4.32 25.68 2.12
CA TRP A 694 -3.63 26.04 3.35
C TRP A 694 -3.02 27.44 3.22
N ASP A 695 -3.46 28.39 4.05
CA ASP A 695 -2.84 29.70 4.17
C ASP A 695 -1.64 29.61 5.13
N THR A 696 -0.44 29.68 4.57
CA THR A 696 0.82 29.58 5.33
C THR A 696 1.07 30.76 6.25
N ALA A 697 0.44 31.92 6.02
CA ALA A 697 0.58 33.11 6.87
C ALA A 697 -0.37 33.08 8.07
N ALA A 698 -1.61 32.60 7.85
CA ALA A 698 -2.61 32.46 8.90
C ALA A 698 -2.51 31.14 9.67
N HIS A 699 -1.83 30.12 9.10
CA HIS A 699 -1.77 28.75 9.60
C HIS A 699 -3.18 28.13 9.78
N GLU A 700 -4.01 28.25 8.73
CA GLU A 700 -5.37 27.72 8.71
C GLU A 700 -5.81 27.35 7.29
N TRP A 701 -6.85 26.52 7.20
CA TRP A 701 -7.48 26.17 5.94
C TRP A 701 -8.45 27.28 5.51
N HIS A 702 -8.40 27.61 4.23
CA HIS A 702 -9.25 28.64 3.64
C HIS A 702 -10.05 28.10 2.45
N VAL A 703 -11.38 28.20 2.55
CA VAL A 703 -12.32 27.95 1.45
C VAL A 703 -12.62 29.28 0.77
N GLU A 704 -12.37 29.37 -0.52
CA GLU A 704 -12.62 30.58 -1.29
C GLU A 704 -14.09 30.68 -1.74
N LYS A 705 -14.61 31.89 -1.75
CA LYS A 705 -15.86 32.20 -2.44
C LYS A 705 -15.56 32.36 -3.92
N GLU A 706 -15.91 31.37 -4.73
CA GLU A 706 -15.61 31.37 -6.16
C GLU A 706 -16.51 30.41 -6.95
N PRO A 707 -16.61 30.55 -8.28
CA PRO A 707 -17.17 29.53 -9.15
C PRO A 707 -16.17 28.39 -9.35
N LEU A 708 -16.67 27.16 -9.28
CA LEU A 708 -15.95 25.93 -9.57
C LEU A 708 -16.52 25.28 -10.83
N ARG A 709 -15.65 24.71 -11.66
CA ARG A 709 -16.07 23.79 -12.71
C ARG A 709 -15.92 22.37 -12.24
N ILE A 710 -17.03 21.67 -12.20
CA ILE A 710 -17.12 20.26 -11.83
C ILE A 710 -17.12 19.46 -13.12
N LEU A 711 -16.17 18.52 -13.27
CA LEU A 711 -15.91 17.78 -14.50
C LEU A 711 -15.96 16.28 -14.20
N ALA A 712 -16.47 15.47 -15.13
CA ALA A 712 -16.39 14.02 -14.97
C ALA A 712 -16.10 13.31 -16.30
N GLY A 713 -15.37 12.20 -16.18
CA GLY A 713 -14.98 11.40 -17.33
C GLY A 713 -14.19 10.15 -16.93
N GLY A 714 -13.53 9.54 -17.92
CA GLY A 714 -12.75 8.31 -17.75
C GLY A 714 -11.24 8.52 -17.53
N SER A 715 -10.76 9.78 -17.62
CA SER A 715 -9.35 10.15 -17.36
C SER A 715 -9.23 11.67 -17.24
N SER A 716 -8.11 12.16 -16.71
CA SER A 716 -7.87 13.61 -16.51
C SER A 716 -7.88 14.44 -17.81
N ASP A 717 -7.65 13.82 -18.96
CA ASP A 717 -7.68 14.46 -20.27
C ASP A 717 -8.98 14.20 -21.07
N ARG A 718 -9.90 13.38 -20.54
CA ARG A 718 -11.16 13.02 -21.19
C ARG A 718 -12.35 13.20 -20.24
N LEU A 719 -12.82 14.45 -20.17
CA LEU A 719 -13.85 14.95 -19.26
C LEU A 719 -15.05 15.51 -20.03
N PRO A 720 -15.90 14.67 -20.65
CA PRO A 720 -16.93 15.09 -21.60
C PRO A 720 -18.14 15.80 -20.97
N VAL A 721 -18.35 15.68 -19.66
CA VAL A 721 -19.50 16.30 -18.96
C VAL A 721 -19.02 17.22 -17.86
N GLN A 722 -19.72 18.36 -17.70
CA GLN A 722 -19.37 19.36 -16.72
C GLN A 722 -20.58 20.14 -16.21
N ALA A 723 -20.44 20.76 -15.03
CA ALA A 723 -21.37 21.73 -14.45
C ALA A 723 -20.61 22.80 -13.67
N THR A 724 -21.26 23.93 -13.41
CA THR A 724 -20.72 25.01 -12.57
C THR A 724 -21.36 24.96 -11.18
N LEU A 725 -20.54 25.03 -10.14
CA LEU A 725 -20.94 25.16 -8.73
C LEU A 725 -20.43 26.49 -8.18
N GLU A 726 -21.32 27.27 -7.61
CA GLU A 726 -20.95 28.50 -6.91
C GLU A 726 -20.71 28.23 -5.43
N VAL A 727 -19.52 28.46 -4.93
CA VAL A 727 -19.25 28.57 -3.49
C VAL A 727 -19.54 30.03 -3.11
N ASP A 728 -20.65 30.28 -2.42
CA ASP A 728 -21.17 31.62 -2.24
C ASP A 728 -20.71 32.31 -0.93
N THR A 729 -20.02 31.58 -0.06
CA THR A 729 -19.35 32.10 1.14
C THR A 729 -17.93 31.59 1.22
N SER A 730 -17.01 32.43 1.70
CA SER A 730 -15.70 31.95 2.17
C SER A 730 -15.82 31.34 3.57
N GLY A 731 -14.87 30.49 3.93
CA GLY A 731 -14.78 29.89 5.25
C GLY A 731 -13.33 29.64 5.65
N GLU A 732 -13.04 29.84 6.91
CA GLU A 732 -11.73 29.58 7.51
C GLU A 732 -11.91 28.57 8.64
N TYR A 733 -11.02 27.62 8.76
CA TYR A 733 -11.06 26.67 9.85
C TYR A 733 -9.66 26.19 10.22
N LYS A 734 -9.47 26.01 11.52
CA LYS A 734 -8.22 25.47 12.07
C LYS A 734 -8.18 23.95 11.93
N PRO A 735 -6.97 23.40 11.81
CA PRO A 735 -6.78 21.97 11.74
C PRO A 735 -7.28 21.23 12.97
#